data_6ca9c06c75c254f9699ef48d5ece89b3
#
_entry.id   6ca9c06c75c254f9699ef48d5ece89b3
#
_cell.length_a   1.000
_cell.length_b   1.000
_cell.length_c   1.000
_cell.angle_alpha   90.00
_cell.angle_beta   90.00
_cell.angle_gamma   90.00
#
_symmetry.space_group_name_H-M   'P 1'
#
loop_
_entity.id
_entity.type
_entity.pdbx_description
1 polymer ?
#
loop_
_entity_poly.entity_id
_entity_poly.type
_entity_poly.pdbx_seq_one_letter_code
_entity_poly.pdbx_strand_id
1 'polypeptide(L)'
;LPEKKWHNIIINECSKHAAAYFDRRQAIATLPSTRNNKGFFESWKQEISFDRSMDFFGLTVLRDCASEFAGASSRAAIAAMLHELELHSRTERVLYMQRLIITVLGWATHFRFHEWQAELTKTPTHVHTEDLLAVRMIYDLACYRAVAEMALQRPEMEGAISTAISTWKKSLQDRPNASSLRRIWLRASEYSFQATAAGLLQRYRTSQASLPASGSPSVPGLTTPTSEKKSPWMHVVFCIDVRSELIRRHLELSDSGIETSGFAGFFGIPVAYQKSTEARETSRLPVLLAPALHLKSSTCSHGYDLRARTFTASYFRNLRKAPISSFLFVELFGILALGRVLRRNLTNLRRLFGIRVLPQRFRDDGFDHTDPFQKAGISHADRVQLAENALRHMGMRSFAPLIVLAGHGSVTTNNAFGSSLDCGACGGHAGDINARLLASLLNDKDIRASLAERSVSIPDETVFVAAVHETVTDEIYLLDSTGSTARERDLLNRAQDVFAKASLAARKERQVLRTRRPMPLPHRRAHDWSEVRPEWGLAGNAGFIAAPRSRTRGVNLNGRFFLHDYDWRHDTDFQTLRLILTAPMVVASWINLQYYASTVAPQVYGAGNKTLHNIVGEFGVVEGNGGDLRFGLPLQSVHDGERFVHEPLRLSVFIEAPLEEIERIVNQNEAVRQLVDGEWLHLLVIDESGAIKRRQPQAFKTVQGLSQSPAT
;
A
#
# COMPACT_ATOMS: atom_id res chain seq x y z
N LEU A 1 -42.05 10.41 -3.15
CA LEU A 1 -40.58 10.53 -3.17
C LEU A 1 -39.97 10.43 -4.58
N PRO A 2 -40.70 10.46 -5.71
CA PRO A 2 -40.17 9.99 -6.99
C PRO A 2 -39.13 10.88 -7.67
N GLU A 3 -39.01 12.15 -7.31
CA GLU A 3 -38.12 13.11 -8.01
C GLU A 3 -36.73 13.25 -7.39
N LYS A 4 -36.45 12.65 -6.21
CA LYS A 4 -35.21 12.82 -5.50
C LYS A 4 -34.31 11.57 -5.65
N LYS A 5 -33.03 11.79 -5.83
CA LYS A 5 -32.02 10.71 -5.83
C LYS A 5 -31.76 10.25 -4.39
N TRP A 6 -32.71 9.57 -3.77
CA TRP A 6 -32.68 9.13 -2.38
C TRP A 6 -31.42 8.35 -2.01
N HIS A 7 -30.96 7.48 -2.90
CA HIS A 7 -29.71 6.76 -2.73
C HIS A 7 -28.55 7.71 -2.39
N ASN A 8 -28.34 8.76 -3.19
CA ASN A 8 -27.26 9.71 -2.97
C ASN A 8 -27.45 10.53 -1.67
N ILE A 9 -28.70 10.92 -1.36
CA ILE A 9 -29.01 11.66 -0.15
C ILE A 9 -28.65 10.83 1.09
N ILE A 10 -29.06 9.57 1.14
CA ILE A 10 -28.79 8.66 2.26
C ILE A 10 -27.30 8.39 2.41
N ILE A 11 -26.58 8.18 1.30
CA ILE A 11 -25.13 8.00 1.35
C ILE A 11 -24.43 9.24 1.91
N ASN A 12 -24.86 10.45 1.48
CA ASN A 12 -24.31 11.70 2.00
C ASN A 12 -24.55 11.85 3.50
N GLU A 13 -25.74 11.50 3.99
CA GLU A 13 -26.06 11.58 5.42
C GLU A 13 -25.26 10.55 6.24
N CYS A 14 -25.18 9.30 5.80
CA CYS A 14 -24.31 8.31 6.43
C CYS A 14 -22.84 8.76 6.45
N SER A 15 -22.36 9.34 5.35
CA SER A 15 -21.00 9.85 5.23
C SER A 15 -20.75 11.05 6.17
N LYS A 16 -21.71 11.97 6.27
CA LYS A 16 -21.64 13.13 7.19
C LYS A 16 -21.46 12.69 8.63
N HIS A 17 -22.30 11.77 9.10
CA HIS A 17 -22.24 11.29 10.48
C HIS A 17 -20.98 10.45 10.74
N ALA A 18 -20.57 9.57 9.81
CA ALA A 18 -19.34 8.81 9.94
C ALA A 18 -18.11 9.73 9.94
N ALA A 19 -18.06 10.75 9.07
CA ALA A 19 -16.98 11.72 9.05
C ALA A 19 -16.88 12.52 10.36
N ALA A 20 -18.01 12.87 10.95
CA ALA A 20 -18.07 13.56 12.24
C ALA A 20 -17.61 12.65 13.39
N TYR A 21 -18.01 11.39 13.39
CA TYR A 21 -17.61 10.39 14.40
C TYR A 21 -16.09 10.15 14.40
N PHE A 22 -15.48 10.04 13.23
CA PHE A 22 -14.05 9.83 13.08
C PHE A 22 -13.22 11.12 12.99
N ASP A 23 -13.83 12.29 13.22
CA ASP A 23 -13.11 13.57 13.07
C ASP A 23 -11.88 13.65 13.97
N ARG A 24 -10.73 13.87 13.36
CA ARG A 24 -9.44 14.05 14.03
C ARG A 24 -9.09 15.53 14.22
N ARG A 25 -10.04 16.33 14.68
CA ARG A 25 -9.90 17.78 14.90
C ARG A 25 -9.69 18.58 13.61
N GLN A 26 -10.31 18.13 12.53
CA GLN A 26 -10.38 18.91 11.28
C GLN A 26 -11.59 19.84 11.25
N ALA A 27 -12.66 19.46 11.91
CA ALA A 27 -13.85 20.30 12.06
C ALA A 27 -13.56 21.50 12.98
N ILE A 28 -14.20 22.62 12.70
CA ILE A 28 -14.14 23.83 13.55
C ILE A 28 -14.83 23.56 14.89
N ALA A 29 -15.96 22.85 14.84
CA ALA A 29 -16.67 22.38 16.03
C ALA A 29 -16.72 20.84 16.02
N THR A 30 -16.39 20.23 17.15
CA THR A 30 -16.46 18.77 17.35
C THR A 30 -17.80 18.41 18.00
N LEU A 31 -18.43 17.34 17.53
CA LEU A 31 -19.67 16.86 18.14
C LEU A 31 -19.40 16.29 19.54
N PRO A 32 -20.32 16.50 20.50
CA PRO A 32 -20.16 16.00 21.87
C PRO A 32 -20.01 14.49 21.97
N SER A 33 -20.65 13.74 21.07
CA SER A 33 -20.64 12.27 20.97
C SER A 33 -19.25 11.69 20.73
N THR A 34 -18.39 12.40 20.00
CA THR A 34 -17.01 11.92 19.70
C THR A 34 -16.10 11.90 20.91
N ARG A 35 -16.48 12.55 22.03
CA ARG A 35 -15.68 12.61 23.27
C ARG A 35 -15.95 11.48 24.25
N ASN A 36 -17.03 10.69 24.07
CA ASN A 36 -17.55 9.81 25.10
C ASN A 36 -17.22 8.32 24.93
N ASN A 37 -16.33 7.92 24.03
CA ASN A 37 -15.98 6.50 23.78
C ASN A 37 -17.20 5.58 23.54
N LYS A 38 -18.27 6.11 22.94
CA LYS A 38 -19.47 5.35 22.57
C LYS A 38 -19.32 4.75 21.18
N GLY A 39 -20.04 3.66 20.90
CA GLY A 39 -20.15 3.10 19.56
C GLY A 39 -20.82 4.07 18.58
N PHE A 40 -20.62 3.86 17.28
CA PHE A 40 -21.13 4.75 16.26
C PHE A 40 -22.65 4.80 16.24
N PHE A 41 -23.34 3.67 16.40
CA PHE A 41 -24.79 3.60 16.41
C PHE A 41 -25.40 4.43 17.55
N GLU A 42 -24.81 4.32 18.75
CA GLU A 42 -25.26 5.09 19.92
C GLU A 42 -24.99 6.60 19.76
N SER A 43 -23.86 6.97 19.18
CA SER A 43 -23.54 8.36 18.87
C SER A 43 -24.48 8.95 17.84
N TRP A 44 -24.75 8.20 16.79
CA TRP A 44 -25.68 8.61 15.72
C TRP A 44 -27.11 8.80 16.24
N LYS A 45 -27.62 7.90 17.09
CA LYS A 45 -28.97 8.06 17.70
C LYS A 45 -29.12 9.37 18.48
N GLN A 46 -28.06 9.76 19.18
CA GLN A 46 -28.06 11.05 19.91
C GLN A 46 -28.05 12.24 18.95
N GLU A 47 -27.28 12.17 17.88
CA GLU A 47 -27.18 13.27 16.90
C GLU A 47 -28.45 13.42 16.08
N ILE A 48 -29.05 12.32 15.60
CA ILE A 48 -30.22 12.35 14.74
C ILE A 48 -31.45 12.88 15.46
N SER A 49 -31.51 12.81 16.80
CA SER A 49 -32.61 13.37 17.59
C SER A 49 -32.71 14.90 17.43
N PHE A 50 -31.61 15.57 17.15
CA PHE A 50 -31.55 17.04 16.94
C PHE A 50 -31.36 17.42 15.46
N ASP A 51 -30.91 16.50 14.59
CA ASP A 51 -30.68 16.78 13.20
C ASP A 51 -32.01 16.82 12.42
N ARG A 52 -32.26 17.97 11.76
CA ARG A 52 -33.43 18.20 10.92
C ARG A 52 -33.12 18.22 9.44
N SER A 53 -31.90 17.84 9.05
CA SER A 53 -31.52 17.89 7.62
C SER A 53 -32.42 17.03 6.74
N MET A 54 -32.88 15.89 7.24
CA MET A 54 -33.76 14.99 6.49
C MET A 54 -35.21 15.48 6.40
N ASP A 55 -35.67 16.33 7.33
CA ASP A 55 -36.98 17.00 7.24
C ASP A 55 -37.04 17.89 6.00
N PHE A 56 -35.93 18.58 5.68
CA PHE A 56 -35.81 19.39 4.47
C PHE A 56 -36.01 18.57 3.19
N PHE A 57 -35.62 17.31 3.20
CA PHE A 57 -35.87 16.40 2.10
C PHE A 57 -37.26 15.73 2.16
N GLY A 58 -38.03 15.94 3.23
CA GLY A 58 -39.36 15.36 3.42
C GLY A 58 -39.37 13.97 4.06
N LEU A 59 -38.25 13.53 4.70
CA LEU A 59 -38.19 12.28 5.44
C LEU A 59 -38.34 12.52 6.95
N THR A 60 -39.49 13.08 7.34
CA THR A 60 -39.78 13.48 8.73
C THR A 60 -39.88 12.31 9.70
N VAL A 61 -40.26 11.13 9.21
CA VAL A 61 -40.39 9.89 9.97
C VAL A 61 -39.08 9.31 10.48
N LEU A 62 -37.92 9.78 10.01
CA LEU A 62 -36.62 9.24 10.34
C LEU A 62 -36.32 9.29 11.84
N ARG A 63 -36.63 10.41 12.51
CA ARG A 63 -36.38 10.56 13.94
C ARG A 63 -37.22 9.61 14.79
N ASP A 64 -38.45 9.41 14.39
CA ASP A 64 -39.37 8.46 15.07
C ASP A 64 -38.84 7.04 14.91
N CYS A 65 -38.44 6.62 13.68
CA CYS A 65 -37.77 5.35 13.43
C CYS A 65 -36.52 5.17 14.28
N ALA A 66 -35.69 6.19 14.42
CA ALA A 66 -34.47 6.10 15.23
C ALA A 66 -34.78 6.00 16.73
N SER A 67 -35.81 6.70 17.21
CA SER A 67 -36.22 6.73 18.62
C SER A 67 -36.74 5.38 19.11
N GLU A 68 -37.38 4.59 18.25
CA GLU A 68 -37.84 3.23 18.57
C GLU A 68 -36.70 2.29 18.99
N PHE A 69 -35.49 2.58 18.55
CA PHE A 69 -34.28 1.81 18.88
C PHE A 69 -33.44 2.46 19.99
N ALA A 70 -33.97 3.39 20.78
CA ALA A 70 -33.22 4.17 21.76
C ALA A 70 -32.40 3.32 22.74
N GLY A 71 -32.93 2.20 23.24
CA GLY A 71 -32.23 1.29 24.15
C GLY A 71 -31.64 0.03 23.49
N ALA A 72 -31.79 -0.10 22.17
CA ALA A 72 -31.37 -1.31 21.45
C ALA A 72 -29.91 -1.27 21.01
N SER A 73 -29.23 -2.43 21.02
CA SER A 73 -27.95 -2.60 20.31
C SER A 73 -28.17 -2.61 18.80
N SER A 74 -27.11 -2.31 18.03
CA SER A 74 -27.13 -2.39 16.56
C SER A 74 -27.65 -3.73 16.05
N ARG A 75 -27.21 -4.84 16.67
CA ARG A 75 -27.66 -6.19 16.31
C ARG A 75 -29.15 -6.42 16.56
N ALA A 76 -29.68 -5.95 17.69
CA ALA A 76 -31.09 -6.06 18.00
C ALA A 76 -31.95 -5.21 17.05
N ALA A 77 -31.51 -4.00 16.73
CA ALA A 77 -32.16 -3.11 15.75
C ALA A 77 -32.18 -3.73 14.36
N ILE A 78 -31.07 -4.30 13.89
CA ILE A 78 -31.00 -5.01 12.59
C ILE A 78 -32.00 -6.17 12.56
N ALA A 79 -32.07 -6.98 13.60
CA ALA A 79 -32.99 -8.10 13.66
C ALA A 79 -34.46 -7.69 13.60
N ALA A 80 -34.84 -6.62 14.32
CA ALA A 80 -36.19 -6.07 14.29
C ALA A 80 -36.56 -5.49 12.90
N MET A 81 -35.65 -4.74 12.29
CA MET A 81 -35.87 -4.17 10.93
C MET A 81 -36.00 -5.27 9.86
N LEU A 82 -35.20 -6.33 9.93
CA LEU A 82 -35.33 -7.47 9.01
C LEU A 82 -36.67 -8.20 9.15
N HIS A 83 -37.24 -8.22 10.35
CA HIS A 83 -38.57 -8.77 10.60
C HIS A 83 -39.66 -7.89 9.99
N GLU A 84 -39.60 -6.58 10.21
CA GLU A 84 -40.57 -5.60 9.67
C GLU A 84 -40.57 -5.56 8.13
N LEU A 85 -39.39 -5.70 7.50
CA LEU A 85 -39.25 -5.76 6.04
C LEU A 85 -39.65 -7.13 5.45
N GLU A 86 -40.17 -8.05 6.27
CA GLU A 86 -40.62 -9.40 5.88
C GLU A 86 -39.53 -10.21 5.13
N LEU A 87 -38.28 -10.04 5.50
CA LEU A 87 -37.17 -10.81 4.97
C LEU A 87 -37.00 -12.09 5.81
N HIS A 88 -37.60 -13.18 5.38
CA HIS A 88 -37.68 -14.40 6.20
C HIS A 88 -36.54 -15.37 5.93
N SER A 89 -36.07 -15.49 4.69
CA SER A 89 -34.99 -16.42 4.36
C SER A 89 -33.62 -15.87 4.73
N ARG A 90 -32.70 -16.78 5.13
CA ARG A 90 -31.31 -16.41 5.40
C ARG A 90 -30.65 -15.77 4.18
N THR A 91 -30.92 -16.30 3.01
CA THR A 91 -30.33 -15.79 1.75
C THR A 91 -30.79 -14.36 1.46
N GLU A 92 -32.09 -14.08 1.57
CA GLU A 92 -32.62 -12.72 1.38
C GLU A 92 -32.01 -11.72 2.34
N ARG A 93 -31.94 -12.07 3.63
CA ARG A 93 -31.32 -11.22 4.68
C ARG A 93 -29.87 -10.90 4.34
N VAL A 94 -29.06 -11.91 4.00
CA VAL A 94 -27.65 -11.72 3.68
C VAL A 94 -27.49 -10.85 2.44
N LEU A 95 -28.24 -11.12 1.36
CA LEU A 95 -28.14 -10.36 0.13
C LEU A 95 -28.62 -8.90 0.32
N TYR A 96 -29.65 -8.68 1.11
CA TYR A 96 -30.13 -7.34 1.44
C TYR A 96 -29.05 -6.54 2.21
N MET A 97 -28.53 -7.11 3.30
CA MET A 97 -27.48 -6.45 4.11
C MET A 97 -26.23 -6.18 3.27
N GLN A 98 -25.81 -7.13 2.42
CA GLN A 98 -24.69 -6.94 1.50
C GLN A 98 -24.93 -5.80 0.51
N ARG A 99 -26.11 -5.71 -0.07
CA ARG A 99 -26.46 -4.62 -0.99
C ARG A 99 -26.46 -3.25 -0.29
N LEU A 100 -26.94 -3.17 0.94
CA LEU A 100 -26.93 -1.93 1.69
C LEU A 100 -25.50 -1.51 2.07
N ILE A 101 -24.71 -2.41 2.61
CA ILE A 101 -23.34 -2.07 3.05
C ILE A 101 -22.44 -1.67 1.89
N ILE A 102 -22.63 -2.26 0.69
CA ILE A 102 -21.92 -1.88 -0.52
C ILE A 102 -22.22 -0.44 -0.94
N THR A 103 -23.39 0.13 -0.59
CA THR A 103 -23.70 1.52 -0.92
C THR A 103 -22.84 2.53 -0.14
N VAL A 104 -22.27 2.11 0.98
CA VAL A 104 -21.35 2.87 1.85
C VAL A 104 -20.05 2.09 2.06
N LEU A 105 -19.55 1.48 1.00
CA LEU A 105 -18.43 0.52 1.03
C LEU A 105 -17.14 1.14 1.56
N GLY A 106 -16.89 2.41 1.24
CA GLY A 106 -15.71 3.12 1.74
C GLY A 106 -15.73 3.27 3.25
N TRP A 107 -16.85 3.71 3.81
CA TRP A 107 -17.01 3.76 5.26
C TRP A 107 -17.01 2.37 5.88
N ALA A 108 -17.70 1.40 5.29
CA ALA A 108 -17.69 0.01 5.78
C ALA A 108 -16.27 -0.56 5.86
N THR A 109 -15.42 -0.27 4.86
CA THR A 109 -14.01 -0.66 4.86
C THR A 109 -13.24 0.02 6.00
N HIS A 110 -13.52 1.30 6.27
CA HIS A 110 -12.87 2.02 7.36
C HIS A 110 -13.28 1.49 8.74
N PHE A 111 -14.56 1.19 8.95
CA PHE A 111 -15.04 0.53 10.17
C PHE A 111 -14.38 -0.84 10.35
N ARG A 112 -14.38 -1.67 9.30
CA ARG A 112 -13.76 -3.01 9.34
C ARG A 112 -12.25 -2.96 9.61
N PHE A 113 -11.57 -1.94 9.10
CA PHE A 113 -10.16 -1.70 9.39
C PHE A 113 -9.92 -1.49 10.90
N HIS A 114 -10.78 -0.73 11.59
CA HIS A 114 -10.67 -0.54 13.04
C HIS A 114 -10.94 -1.82 13.83
N GLU A 115 -11.95 -2.60 13.44
CA GLU A 115 -12.19 -3.92 14.04
C GLU A 115 -10.99 -4.83 13.89
N TRP A 116 -10.45 -4.90 12.67
CA TRP A 116 -9.30 -5.73 12.37
C TRP A 116 -8.03 -5.29 13.09
N GLN A 117 -7.77 -4.00 13.21
CA GLN A 117 -6.67 -3.50 14.04
C GLN A 117 -6.83 -3.92 15.52
N ALA A 118 -8.04 -3.84 16.06
CA ALA A 118 -8.32 -4.25 17.42
C ALA A 118 -8.12 -5.76 17.61
N GLU A 119 -8.56 -6.58 16.66
CA GLU A 119 -8.31 -8.04 16.63
C GLU A 119 -6.79 -8.33 16.60
N LEU A 120 -6.04 -7.63 15.75
CA LEU A 120 -4.61 -7.81 15.59
C LEU A 120 -3.82 -7.42 16.85
N THR A 121 -4.19 -6.31 17.49
CA THR A 121 -3.53 -5.80 18.71
C THR A 121 -4.12 -6.35 19.99
N LYS A 122 -5.19 -7.15 19.90
CA LYS A 122 -5.95 -7.68 21.04
C LYS A 122 -6.44 -6.59 22.00
N THR A 123 -6.85 -5.44 21.42
CA THR A 123 -7.39 -4.31 22.19
C THR A 123 -8.90 -4.20 21.98
N PRO A 124 -9.67 -3.73 22.98
CA PRO A 124 -11.09 -3.50 22.80
C PRO A 124 -11.35 -2.39 21.80
N THR A 125 -12.45 -2.47 21.05
CA THR A 125 -12.91 -1.41 20.14
C THR A 125 -14.39 -1.10 20.39
N HIS A 126 -14.74 0.17 20.14
CA HIS A 126 -16.13 0.63 20.11
C HIS A 126 -16.62 0.88 18.68
N VAL A 127 -15.78 0.57 17.68
CA VAL A 127 -16.06 0.76 16.26
C VAL A 127 -16.45 -0.58 15.67
N HIS A 128 -17.71 -0.71 15.24
CA HIS A 128 -18.24 -1.95 14.68
C HIS A 128 -18.93 -1.68 13.34
N THR A 129 -18.67 -2.52 12.35
CA THR A 129 -19.30 -2.45 11.02
C THR A 129 -20.82 -2.67 11.13
N GLU A 130 -21.28 -3.44 12.11
CA GLU A 130 -22.71 -3.63 12.41
C GLU A 130 -23.41 -2.31 12.77
N ASP A 131 -22.72 -1.36 13.40
CA ASP A 131 -23.27 -0.05 13.75
C ASP A 131 -23.58 0.77 12.50
N LEU A 132 -22.66 0.79 11.53
CA LEU A 132 -22.88 1.47 10.25
C LEU A 132 -24.03 0.83 9.48
N LEU A 133 -24.14 -0.50 9.47
CA LEU A 133 -25.23 -1.21 8.83
C LEU A 133 -26.57 -0.88 9.47
N ALA A 134 -26.65 -0.86 10.80
CA ALA A 134 -27.88 -0.47 11.52
C ALA A 134 -28.33 0.94 11.17
N VAL A 135 -27.41 1.90 11.16
CA VAL A 135 -27.69 3.28 10.74
C VAL A 135 -28.23 3.30 9.30
N ARG A 136 -27.53 2.64 8.37
CA ARG A 136 -27.93 2.59 6.96
C ARG A 136 -29.30 1.96 6.76
N MET A 137 -29.64 0.92 7.56
CA MET A 137 -30.93 0.25 7.52
C MET A 137 -32.06 1.11 8.08
N ILE A 138 -31.83 1.95 9.10
CA ILE A 138 -32.86 2.86 9.62
C ILE A 138 -33.26 3.91 8.56
N TYR A 139 -32.31 4.42 7.77
CA TYR A 139 -32.64 5.29 6.64
C TYR A 139 -33.52 4.57 5.61
N ASP A 140 -33.24 3.31 5.34
CA ASP A 140 -34.01 2.50 4.39
C ASP A 140 -35.41 2.21 4.93
N LEU A 141 -35.52 1.85 6.22
CA LEU A 141 -36.79 1.65 6.90
C LEU A 141 -37.65 2.92 6.92
N ALA A 142 -37.04 4.07 7.19
CA ALA A 142 -37.74 5.35 7.17
C ALA A 142 -38.29 5.68 5.76
N CYS A 143 -37.54 5.40 4.70
CA CYS A 143 -38.00 5.50 3.34
C CYS A 143 -39.14 4.51 3.06
N TYR A 144 -39.06 3.29 3.51
CA TYR A 144 -40.09 2.27 3.36
C TYR A 144 -41.40 2.70 4.03
N ARG A 145 -41.34 3.16 5.28
CA ARG A 145 -42.50 3.66 6.03
C ARG A 145 -43.14 4.91 5.39
N ALA A 146 -42.32 5.86 4.95
CA ALA A 146 -42.79 7.04 4.25
C ALA A 146 -43.52 6.69 2.94
N VAL A 147 -43.04 5.71 2.21
CA VAL A 147 -43.68 5.20 0.99
C VAL A 147 -44.98 4.46 1.32
N ALA A 148 -44.99 3.65 2.36
CA ALA A 148 -46.19 2.92 2.83
C ALA A 148 -47.31 3.92 3.26
N GLU A 149 -46.94 4.96 3.99
CA GLU A 149 -47.90 6.01 4.38
C GLU A 149 -48.50 6.76 3.16
N MET A 150 -47.64 7.09 2.17
CA MET A 150 -48.10 7.67 0.91
C MET A 150 -49.03 6.73 0.14
N ALA A 151 -48.82 5.41 0.18
CA ALA A 151 -49.70 4.42 -0.46
C ALA A 151 -51.08 4.40 0.17
N LEU A 152 -51.16 4.48 1.51
CA LEU A 152 -52.43 4.55 2.23
C LEU A 152 -53.25 5.80 1.85
N GLN A 153 -52.57 6.91 1.55
CA GLN A 153 -53.22 8.17 1.10
C GLN A 153 -53.55 8.17 -0.40
N ARG A 154 -52.99 7.27 -1.20
CA ARG A 154 -53.15 7.18 -2.66
C ARG A 154 -53.27 5.71 -3.09
N PRO A 155 -54.50 5.15 -3.04
CA PRO A 155 -54.72 3.72 -3.34
C PRO A 155 -54.27 3.27 -4.74
N GLU A 156 -54.22 4.17 -5.70
CA GLU A 156 -53.70 3.92 -7.05
C GLU A 156 -52.21 3.57 -7.07
N MET A 157 -51.47 3.91 -6.05
CA MET A 157 -50.02 3.59 -5.93
C MET A 157 -49.75 2.24 -5.26
N GLU A 158 -50.68 1.66 -4.56
CA GLU A 158 -50.50 0.42 -3.79
C GLU A 158 -50.04 -0.75 -4.67
N GLY A 159 -50.69 -0.93 -5.82
CA GLY A 159 -50.31 -1.95 -6.80
C GLY A 159 -48.92 -1.74 -7.41
N ALA A 160 -48.54 -0.50 -7.66
CA ALA A 160 -47.23 -0.15 -8.19
C ALA A 160 -46.14 -0.40 -7.15
N ILE A 161 -46.37 -0.11 -5.88
CA ILE A 161 -45.45 -0.33 -4.78
C ILE A 161 -45.26 -1.85 -4.50
N SER A 162 -46.37 -2.60 -4.44
CA SER A 162 -46.31 -4.05 -4.28
C SER A 162 -45.52 -4.73 -5.42
N THR A 163 -45.74 -4.28 -6.65
CA THR A 163 -45.00 -4.73 -7.83
C THR A 163 -43.51 -4.38 -7.75
N ALA A 164 -43.19 -3.16 -7.30
CA ALA A 164 -41.79 -2.74 -7.11
C ALA A 164 -41.08 -3.57 -6.04
N ILE A 165 -41.73 -3.83 -4.89
CA ILE A 165 -41.20 -4.68 -3.82
C ILE A 165 -40.98 -6.12 -4.28
N SER A 166 -41.94 -6.71 -4.97
CA SER A 166 -41.85 -8.07 -5.52
C SER A 166 -40.74 -8.19 -6.56
N THR A 167 -40.63 -7.20 -7.45
CA THR A 167 -39.55 -7.11 -8.45
C THR A 167 -38.19 -6.97 -7.78
N TRP A 168 -38.10 -6.12 -6.74
CA TRP A 168 -36.89 -5.99 -5.95
C TRP A 168 -36.50 -7.29 -5.25
N LYS A 169 -37.41 -7.98 -4.55
CA LYS A 169 -37.18 -9.30 -3.95
C LYS A 169 -36.69 -10.32 -5.00
N LYS A 170 -37.29 -10.35 -6.20
CA LYS A 170 -36.85 -11.20 -7.31
C LYS A 170 -35.44 -10.84 -7.79
N SER A 171 -35.10 -9.56 -7.88
CA SER A 171 -33.77 -9.08 -8.29
C SER A 171 -32.66 -9.47 -7.32
N LEU A 172 -32.97 -9.81 -6.05
CA LEU A 172 -32.01 -10.37 -5.10
C LEU A 172 -31.49 -11.75 -5.51
N GLN A 173 -32.31 -12.50 -6.26
CA GLN A 173 -32.01 -13.88 -6.69
C GLN A 173 -31.36 -13.94 -8.07
N ASP A 174 -31.54 -12.91 -8.91
CA ASP A 174 -31.02 -12.88 -10.27
C ASP A 174 -29.50 -12.63 -10.29
N ARG A 175 -28.72 -13.61 -10.75
CA ARG A 175 -27.30 -13.44 -11.05
C ARG A 175 -27.13 -13.07 -12.52
N PRO A 176 -26.47 -11.94 -12.85
CA PRO A 176 -26.25 -11.59 -14.25
C PRO A 176 -25.35 -12.61 -14.95
N ASN A 177 -25.86 -13.20 -16.01
CA ASN A 177 -25.15 -14.21 -16.82
C ASN A 177 -23.97 -13.63 -17.65
N ALA A 178 -23.83 -12.29 -17.71
CA ALA A 178 -22.81 -11.62 -18.51
C ALA A 178 -21.37 -11.79 -17.98
N SER A 179 -21.19 -12.40 -16.80
CA SER A 179 -19.87 -12.55 -16.17
C SER A 179 -19.02 -13.69 -16.77
N SER A 180 -19.63 -14.70 -17.39
CA SER A 180 -18.91 -15.89 -17.87
C SER A 180 -17.96 -15.58 -19.03
N LEU A 181 -18.40 -14.82 -20.03
CA LEU A 181 -17.60 -14.47 -21.20
C LEU A 181 -16.41 -13.56 -20.82
N ARG A 182 -16.66 -12.55 -19.99
CA ARG A 182 -15.59 -11.66 -19.48
C ARG A 182 -14.55 -12.42 -18.67
N ARG A 183 -14.97 -13.43 -17.91
CA ARG A 183 -14.06 -14.31 -17.15
C ARG A 183 -13.17 -15.16 -18.07
N ILE A 184 -13.69 -15.64 -19.20
CA ILE A 184 -12.92 -16.39 -20.21
C ILE A 184 -11.83 -15.48 -20.79
N TRP A 185 -12.15 -14.26 -21.20
CA TRP A 185 -11.19 -13.31 -21.73
C TRP A 185 -10.12 -12.91 -20.70
N LEU A 186 -10.51 -12.68 -19.46
CA LEU A 186 -9.56 -12.41 -18.38
C LEU A 186 -8.56 -13.56 -18.21
N ARG A 187 -9.06 -14.80 -18.14
CA ARG A 187 -8.20 -15.99 -18.04
C ARG A 187 -7.27 -16.14 -19.25
N ALA A 188 -7.74 -15.87 -20.45
CA ALA A 188 -6.91 -15.92 -21.66
C ALA A 188 -5.74 -14.91 -21.57
N SER A 189 -6.02 -13.67 -21.14
CA SER A 189 -5.01 -12.64 -20.95
C SER A 189 -3.99 -13.02 -19.87
N GLU A 190 -4.47 -13.55 -18.73
CA GLU A 190 -3.62 -14.02 -17.64
C GLU A 190 -2.72 -15.19 -18.07
N TYR A 191 -3.23 -16.13 -18.85
CA TYR A 191 -2.45 -17.25 -19.38
C TYR A 191 -1.38 -16.78 -20.37
N SER A 192 -1.69 -15.82 -21.22
CA SER A 192 -0.73 -15.22 -22.14
C SER A 192 0.40 -14.52 -21.38
N PHE A 193 0.05 -13.77 -20.33
CA PHE A 193 1.04 -13.13 -19.44
C PHE A 193 1.93 -14.16 -18.74
N GLN A 194 1.32 -15.21 -18.16
CA GLN A 194 2.05 -16.30 -17.48
C GLN A 194 3.00 -17.05 -18.43
N ALA A 195 2.55 -17.35 -19.65
CA ALA A 195 3.39 -18.03 -20.64
C ALA A 195 4.56 -17.14 -21.10
N THR A 196 4.33 -15.83 -21.27
CA THR A 196 5.39 -14.86 -21.58
C THR A 196 6.42 -14.79 -20.44
N ALA A 197 5.96 -14.66 -19.20
CA ALA A 197 6.82 -14.63 -18.03
C ALA A 197 7.62 -15.93 -17.86
N ALA A 198 6.96 -17.09 -18.06
CA ALA A 198 7.63 -18.40 -18.02
C ALA A 198 8.74 -18.48 -19.08
N GLY A 199 8.49 -18.02 -20.30
CA GLY A 199 9.50 -17.97 -21.36
C GLY A 199 10.72 -17.11 -21.02
N LEU A 200 10.52 -15.96 -20.35
CA LEU A 200 11.60 -15.09 -19.88
C LEU A 200 12.46 -15.80 -18.81
N LEU A 201 11.81 -16.42 -17.82
CA LEU A 201 12.50 -17.09 -16.71
C LEU A 201 13.23 -18.39 -17.14
N GLN A 202 12.75 -19.08 -18.16
CA GLN A 202 13.35 -20.31 -18.70
C GLN A 202 14.58 -20.04 -19.58
N ARG A 203 14.56 -19.01 -20.41
CA ARG A 203 15.66 -18.65 -21.33
C ARG A 203 16.97 -18.37 -20.61
N TYR A 204 16.90 -17.77 -19.44
CA TYR A 204 18.10 -17.45 -18.64
C TYR A 204 18.88 -18.73 -18.26
N ARG A 205 18.19 -19.82 -17.98
CA ARG A 205 18.82 -21.10 -17.67
C ARG A 205 19.57 -21.70 -18.87
N THR A 206 18.98 -21.61 -20.06
CA THR A 206 19.58 -22.13 -21.28
C THR A 206 20.87 -21.37 -21.66
N SER A 207 20.90 -20.07 -21.44
CA SER A 207 22.11 -19.25 -21.67
C SER A 207 23.22 -19.49 -20.65
N GLN A 208 22.93 -19.90 -19.44
CA GLN A 208 23.92 -20.33 -18.44
C GLN A 208 24.38 -21.80 -18.62
N ALA A 209 23.50 -22.65 -19.06
CA ALA A 209 23.81 -24.05 -19.33
C ALA A 209 24.64 -24.25 -20.62
N SER A 210 24.67 -23.26 -21.50
CA SER A 210 25.50 -23.26 -22.71
C SER A 210 26.92 -22.73 -22.52
N LEU A 211 27.31 -22.34 -21.30
CA LEU A 211 28.71 -22.17 -20.95
C LEU A 211 29.31 -23.56 -20.76
N PRO A 212 30.36 -23.96 -21.52
CA PRO A 212 30.87 -25.32 -21.50
C PRO A 212 31.34 -25.68 -20.10
N ALA A 213 30.78 -26.78 -19.57
CA ALA A 213 31.37 -27.47 -18.46
C ALA A 213 32.85 -27.80 -18.86
N SER A 214 33.77 -27.42 -18.02
CA SER A 214 35.19 -27.65 -18.16
C SER A 214 35.48 -29.15 -18.43
N GLY A 215 35.67 -29.50 -19.69
CA GLY A 215 35.94 -30.87 -20.11
C GLY A 215 36.11 -31.00 -21.61
N SER A 216 37.06 -30.25 -22.20
CA SER A 216 37.57 -30.51 -23.56
C SER A 216 39.07 -30.18 -23.63
N PRO A 217 39.84 -30.90 -24.41
CA PRO A 217 41.29 -30.96 -24.29
C PRO A 217 41.96 -29.63 -24.64
N SER A 218 42.93 -29.29 -23.82
CA SER A 218 43.78 -28.11 -23.92
C SER A 218 44.47 -27.98 -25.28
N VAL A 219 44.16 -26.90 -26.01
CA VAL A 219 45.00 -26.36 -27.07
C VAL A 219 46.03 -25.44 -26.38
N PRO A 220 47.35 -25.67 -26.54
CA PRO A 220 48.35 -24.84 -25.91
C PRO A 220 48.39 -23.46 -26.59
N GLY A 221 48.15 -22.41 -25.84
CA GLY A 221 48.41 -21.04 -26.31
C GLY A 221 47.31 -20.00 -26.13
N LEU A 222 46.12 -20.35 -25.67
CA LEU A 222 45.09 -19.34 -25.29
C LEU A 222 44.80 -19.45 -23.80
N THR A 223 45.35 -18.54 -23.02
CA THR A 223 44.94 -18.31 -21.64
C THR A 223 43.56 -17.76 -21.64
N THR A 224 42.53 -18.62 -21.41
CA THR A 224 41.19 -18.19 -21.02
C THR A 224 41.30 -17.48 -19.67
N PRO A 225 40.81 -16.25 -19.52
CA PRO A 225 40.75 -15.65 -18.21
C PRO A 225 39.75 -16.47 -17.40
N THR A 226 40.23 -17.28 -16.46
CA THR A 226 39.42 -17.75 -15.32
C THR A 226 38.97 -16.48 -14.60
N SER A 227 37.75 -16.01 -14.88
CA SER A 227 37.16 -14.92 -14.14
C SER A 227 36.89 -15.46 -12.73
N GLU A 228 37.83 -15.31 -11.84
CA GLU A 228 37.56 -15.30 -10.40
C GLU A 228 36.42 -14.34 -10.20
N LYS A 229 35.28 -14.83 -9.70
CA LYS A 229 34.10 -14.03 -9.38
C LYS A 229 34.54 -13.08 -8.28
N LYS A 230 35.05 -11.89 -8.65
CA LYS A 230 35.45 -10.87 -7.68
C LYS A 230 34.25 -10.62 -6.76
N SER A 231 34.49 -10.70 -5.46
CA SER A 231 33.49 -10.35 -4.46
C SER A 231 32.93 -8.96 -4.74
N PRO A 232 31.60 -8.76 -4.65
CA PRO A 232 31.01 -7.47 -4.93
C PRO A 232 31.56 -6.43 -3.96
N TRP A 233 31.85 -5.21 -4.47
CA TRP A 233 32.25 -4.10 -3.62
C TRP A 233 31.06 -3.41 -2.97
N MET A 234 29.84 -3.55 -3.58
CA MET A 234 28.59 -3.01 -3.06
C MET A 234 27.43 -4.00 -3.24
N HIS A 235 26.63 -4.15 -2.20
CA HIS A 235 25.37 -4.85 -2.24
C HIS A 235 24.24 -3.89 -1.87
N VAL A 236 23.20 -3.78 -2.71
CA VAL A 236 22.06 -2.90 -2.45
C VAL A 236 20.80 -3.72 -2.25
N VAL A 237 20.18 -3.61 -1.07
CA VAL A 237 18.92 -4.25 -0.75
C VAL A 237 17.79 -3.26 -1.03
N PHE A 238 16.93 -3.57 -1.98
CA PHE A 238 15.76 -2.76 -2.34
C PHE A 238 14.47 -3.35 -1.78
N CYS A 239 13.45 -2.52 -1.62
CA CYS A 239 12.10 -3.03 -1.47
C CYS A 239 11.67 -3.82 -2.71
N ILE A 240 10.83 -4.84 -2.51
CA ILE A 240 10.28 -5.70 -3.58
C ILE A 240 9.40 -4.97 -4.59
N ASP A 241 9.13 -3.69 -4.41
CA ASP A 241 8.28 -2.84 -5.25
C ASP A 241 8.65 -2.95 -6.74
N VAL A 242 7.66 -3.01 -7.61
CA VAL A 242 7.85 -3.16 -9.07
C VAL A 242 8.69 -2.02 -9.68
N ARG A 243 8.72 -0.84 -9.04
CA ARG A 243 9.53 0.29 -9.47
C ARG A 243 11.02 0.06 -9.24
N SER A 244 11.37 -0.80 -8.28
CA SER A 244 12.75 -1.16 -7.99
C SER A 244 13.37 -2.07 -9.06
N GLU A 245 12.59 -2.79 -9.84
CA GLU A 245 13.10 -3.69 -10.90
C GLU A 245 14.01 -2.95 -11.88
N LEU A 246 13.55 -1.79 -12.38
CA LEU A 246 14.30 -1.02 -13.37
C LEU A 246 15.64 -0.54 -12.80
N ILE A 247 15.62 0.10 -11.64
CA ILE A 247 16.85 0.66 -11.05
C ILE A 247 17.84 -0.43 -10.65
N ARG A 248 17.38 -1.58 -10.13
CA ARG A 248 18.21 -2.75 -9.82
C ARG A 248 18.94 -3.25 -11.07
N ARG A 249 18.21 -3.43 -12.16
CA ARG A 249 18.78 -3.92 -13.43
C ARG A 249 19.82 -2.94 -13.99
N HIS A 250 19.54 -1.63 -13.97
CA HIS A 250 20.49 -0.64 -14.43
C HIS A 250 21.73 -0.50 -13.54
N LEU A 251 21.62 -0.70 -12.23
CA LEU A 251 22.76 -0.75 -11.32
C LEU A 251 23.69 -1.92 -11.67
N GLU A 252 23.14 -3.12 -11.81
CA GLU A 252 23.91 -4.33 -12.12
C GLU A 252 24.53 -4.31 -13.53
N LEU A 253 23.90 -3.58 -14.48
CA LEU A 253 24.45 -3.37 -15.82
C LEU A 253 25.57 -2.32 -15.84
N SER A 254 25.55 -1.37 -14.91
CA SER A 254 26.53 -0.27 -14.88
C SER A 254 27.87 -0.69 -14.26
N ASP A 255 27.89 -1.66 -13.37
CA ASP A 255 29.11 -2.18 -12.71
C ASP A 255 28.87 -3.63 -12.24
N SER A 256 29.67 -4.56 -12.80
CA SER A 256 29.60 -5.99 -12.48
C SER A 256 29.95 -6.32 -11.02
N GLY A 257 30.61 -5.42 -10.32
CA GLY A 257 30.93 -5.52 -8.89
C GLY A 257 29.76 -5.12 -7.98
N ILE A 258 28.56 -4.88 -8.53
CA ILE A 258 27.36 -4.56 -7.77
C ILE A 258 26.39 -5.75 -7.78
N GLU A 259 25.95 -6.11 -6.59
CA GLU A 259 24.83 -7.04 -6.41
C GLU A 259 23.62 -6.32 -5.87
N THR A 260 22.41 -6.76 -6.28
CA THR A 260 21.16 -6.25 -5.71
C THR A 260 20.30 -7.40 -5.22
N SER A 261 19.59 -7.17 -4.11
CA SER A 261 18.56 -8.08 -3.62
C SER A 261 17.24 -7.33 -3.34
N GLY A 262 16.15 -8.09 -3.31
CA GLY A 262 14.82 -7.57 -3.00
C GLY A 262 14.28 -8.15 -1.72
N PHE A 263 13.89 -7.29 -0.80
CA PHE A 263 13.25 -7.66 0.45
C PHE A 263 12.11 -6.70 0.79
N ALA A 264 11.19 -7.09 1.67
CA ALA A 264 10.12 -6.19 2.10
C ALA A 264 10.70 -4.91 2.73
N GLY A 265 10.23 -3.74 2.30
CA GLY A 265 10.87 -2.44 2.60
C GLY A 265 10.87 -2.00 4.06
N PHE A 266 10.22 -2.76 4.97
CA PHE A 266 10.36 -2.55 6.42
C PHE A 266 11.63 -3.24 6.99
N PHE A 267 12.40 -3.96 6.16
CA PHE A 267 13.67 -4.63 6.49
C PHE A 267 13.64 -5.51 7.74
N GLY A 268 12.49 -6.12 8.04
CA GLY A 268 12.32 -6.97 9.22
C GLY A 268 12.23 -6.20 10.56
N ILE A 269 12.14 -4.87 10.54
CA ILE A 269 12.00 -4.03 11.73
C ILE A 269 10.54 -3.60 11.91
N PRO A 270 9.72 -4.30 12.72
CA PRO A 270 8.30 -4.02 12.90
C PRO A 270 8.09 -2.87 13.90
N VAL A 271 8.28 -1.62 13.45
CA VAL A 271 8.29 -0.43 14.28
C VAL A 271 7.07 0.47 14.08
N ALA A 272 6.54 0.98 15.18
CA ALA A 272 5.76 2.19 15.21
C ALA A 272 6.70 3.34 15.64
N TYR A 273 6.77 4.40 14.82
CA TYR A 273 7.73 5.48 14.98
C TYR A 273 7.07 6.85 14.98
N GLN A 274 7.48 7.72 15.89
CA GLN A 274 7.06 9.12 15.94
C GLN A 274 8.20 10.04 15.52
N LYS A 275 8.10 10.65 14.33
CA LYS A 275 9.03 11.71 13.91
C LYS A 275 8.85 12.97 14.75
N SER A 276 9.91 13.77 14.87
CA SER A 276 9.87 15.07 15.56
C SER A 276 8.82 16.05 15.00
N THR A 277 8.46 15.87 13.74
CA THR A 277 7.46 16.69 13.03
C THR A 277 6.05 16.12 13.08
N GLU A 278 5.86 14.90 13.60
CA GLU A 278 4.59 14.20 13.65
C GLU A 278 3.97 14.26 15.05
N ALA A 279 2.66 14.55 15.10
CA ALA A 279 1.93 14.61 16.37
C ALA A 279 1.63 13.24 16.97
N ARG A 280 1.72 12.19 16.16
CA ARG A 280 1.38 10.80 16.53
C ARG A 280 2.42 9.84 16.00
N GLU A 281 2.47 8.71 16.67
CA GLU A 281 3.20 7.55 16.22
C GLU A 281 2.54 6.94 14.98
N THR A 282 3.34 6.49 14.01
CA THR A 282 2.90 5.87 12.77
C THR A 282 3.51 4.48 12.62
N SER A 283 2.69 3.49 12.32
CA SER A 283 3.13 2.11 12.12
C SER A 283 3.83 1.97 10.77
N ARG A 284 5.13 1.60 10.79
CA ARG A 284 5.98 1.47 9.60
C ARG A 284 6.34 -0.01 9.37
N LEU A 285 5.31 -0.80 9.13
CA LEU A 285 5.37 -2.24 8.93
C LEU A 285 4.18 -2.67 8.08
N PRO A 286 4.22 -3.89 7.50
CA PRO A 286 3.06 -4.45 6.79
C PRO A 286 1.82 -4.44 7.68
N VAL A 287 0.70 -3.96 7.15
CA VAL A 287 -0.56 -3.85 7.92
C VAL A 287 -1.06 -5.16 8.54
N LEU A 288 -0.54 -6.30 8.08
CA LEU A 288 -0.77 -7.65 8.62
C LEU A 288 -0.13 -7.89 10.00
N LEU A 289 0.80 -7.03 10.42
CA LEU A 289 1.59 -7.21 11.63
C LEU A 289 1.25 -6.14 12.66
N ALA A 290 1.31 -6.50 13.94
CA ALA A 290 1.33 -5.51 15.02
C ALA A 290 2.76 -4.98 15.23
N PRO A 291 2.94 -3.70 15.60
CA PRO A 291 4.27 -3.19 15.93
C PRO A 291 4.80 -3.88 17.18
N ALA A 292 6.03 -4.37 17.09
CA ALA A 292 6.76 -4.92 18.24
C ALA A 292 7.61 -3.86 18.94
N LEU A 293 7.91 -2.75 18.25
CA LEU A 293 8.78 -1.69 18.73
C LEU A 293 8.06 -0.35 18.66
N HIS A 294 8.19 0.46 19.72
CA HIS A 294 7.66 1.80 19.82
C HIS A 294 8.80 2.80 20.05
N LEU A 295 9.19 3.52 18.99
CA LEU A 295 10.34 4.41 19.00
C LEU A 295 9.92 5.85 18.69
N LYS A 296 10.69 6.81 19.23
CA LYS A 296 10.46 8.24 19.02
C LYS A 296 11.76 8.95 18.66
N SER A 297 11.65 9.98 17.83
CA SER A 297 12.76 10.90 17.59
C SER A 297 13.22 11.55 18.90
N SER A 298 14.53 11.75 19.05
CA SER A 298 15.13 12.32 20.25
C SER A 298 14.63 13.74 20.58
N THR A 299 14.24 14.49 19.55
CA THR A 299 13.67 15.86 19.71
C THR A 299 12.21 15.86 20.16
N CYS A 300 11.54 14.70 20.18
CA CYS A 300 10.17 14.57 20.70
C CYS A 300 10.08 14.70 22.23
N SER A 301 11.19 14.80 22.95
CA SER A 301 11.22 14.87 24.43
C SER A 301 10.66 16.18 25.01
N HIS A 302 10.51 17.22 24.19
CA HIS A 302 9.92 18.50 24.61
C HIS A 302 8.42 18.54 24.33
N GLY A 303 7.63 17.77 25.08
CA GLY A 303 6.17 17.68 24.93
C GLY A 303 5.44 19.04 24.99
N TYR A 304 6.05 20.06 25.56
CA TYR A 304 5.51 21.42 25.61
C TYR A 304 5.58 22.10 24.24
N ASP A 305 6.69 21.95 23.53
CA ASP A 305 6.92 22.59 22.21
C ASP A 305 6.05 21.95 21.11
N LEU A 306 5.84 20.64 21.17
CA LEU A 306 4.99 19.93 20.24
C LEU A 306 3.50 20.27 20.43
N ARG A 307 3.04 20.40 21.69
CA ARG A 307 1.67 20.85 22.00
C ARG A 307 1.45 22.30 21.53
N ALA A 308 2.43 23.17 21.74
CA ALA A 308 2.37 24.55 21.26
C ALA A 308 2.33 24.62 19.72
N ARG A 309 3.16 23.83 19.03
CA ARG A 309 3.18 23.77 17.56
C ARG A 309 1.88 23.17 16.99
N THR A 310 1.35 22.11 17.58
CA THR A 310 0.07 21.53 17.15
C THR A 310 -1.11 22.45 17.43
N PHE A 311 -1.11 23.15 18.57
CA PHE A 311 -2.11 24.16 18.87
C PHE A 311 -2.04 25.33 17.89
N THR A 312 -0.85 25.87 17.65
CA THR A 312 -0.62 26.96 16.71
C THR A 312 -1.02 26.57 15.28
N ALA A 313 -0.65 25.36 14.83
CA ALA A 313 -1.03 24.86 13.52
C ALA A 313 -2.56 24.67 13.40
N SER A 314 -3.20 24.18 14.45
CA SER A 314 -4.66 24.01 14.51
C SER A 314 -5.37 25.39 14.51
N TYR A 315 -4.87 26.34 15.28
CA TYR A 315 -5.39 27.70 15.33
C TYR A 315 -5.32 28.39 13.96
N PHE A 316 -4.16 28.35 13.29
CA PHE A 316 -4.02 28.90 11.93
C PHE A 316 -4.84 28.15 10.89
N ARG A 317 -5.07 26.85 11.06
CA ARG A 317 -5.98 26.06 10.21
C ARG A 317 -7.42 26.55 10.35
N ASN A 318 -7.88 26.76 11.58
CA ASN A 318 -9.23 27.23 11.86
C ASN A 318 -9.45 28.65 11.37
N LEU A 319 -8.48 29.56 11.56
CA LEU A 319 -8.53 30.91 11.00
C LEU A 319 -8.69 30.93 9.47
N ARG A 320 -8.04 30.00 8.77
CA ARG A 320 -8.16 29.87 7.31
C ARG A 320 -9.48 29.30 6.83
N LYS A 321 -10.13 28.47 7.65
CA LYS A 321 -11.37 27.77 7.29
C LYS A 321 -12.64 28.52 7.67
N ALA A 322 -12.59 29.35 8.68
CA ALA A 322 -13.76 30.07 9.14
C ALA A 322 -14.17 31.20 8.16
N PRO A 323 -15.48 31.41 7.91
CA PRO A 323 -15.98 32.28 6.84
C PRO A 323 -15.49 33.72 6.90
N ILE A 324 -15.41 34.30 8.10
CA ILE A 324 -15.02 35.71 8.30
C ILE A 324 -13.52 35.86 8.48
N SER A 325 -12.91 34.98 9.30
CA SER A 325 -11.48 35.09 9.62
C SER A 325 -10.56 34.71 8.46
N SER A 326 -11.05 34.00 7.43
CA SER A 326 -10.28 33.69 6.23
C SER A 326 -9.83 34.97 5.48
N PHE A 327 -10.68 35.98 5.39
CA PHE A 327 -10.34 37.28 4.78
C PHE A 327 -9.27 37.98 5.60
N LEU A 328 -9.48 38.11 6.92
CA LEU A 328 -8.51 38.72 7.82
C LEU A 328 -7.17 37.98 7.79
N PHE A 329 -7.20 36.64 7.67
CA PHE A 329 -5.98 35.82 7.57
C PHE A 329 -5.18 36.16 6.31
N VAL A 330 -5.83 36.35 5.15
CA VAL A 330 -5.16 36.72 3.89
C VAL A 330 -4.52 38.10 4.00
N GLU A 331 -5.22 39.08 4.56
CA GLU A 331 -4.70 40.45 4.74
C GLU A 331 -3.49 40.50 5.68
N LEU A 332 -3.54 39.79 6.81
CA LEU A 332 -2.48 39.82 7.81
C LEU A 332 -1.26 38.94 7.45
N PHE A 333 -1.51 37.80 6.84
CA PHE A 333 -0.49 36.75 6.63
C PHE A 333 -0.17 36.48 5.16
N GLY A 334 -0.80 37.18 4.21
CA GLY A 334 -0.59 36.96 2.77
C GLY A 334 0.85 37.18 2.33
N ILE A 335 1.54 38.20 2.86
CA ILE A 335 2.96 38.48 2.58
C ILE A 335 3.86 37.32 3.05
N LEU A 336 3.59 36.74 4.22
CA LEU A 336 4.33 35.58 4.72
C LEU A 336 4.07 34.34 3.86
N ALA A 337 2.84 34.18 3.34
CA ALA A 337 2.51 33.12 2.42
C ALA A 337 3.26 33.26 1.08
N LEU A 338 3.39 34.49 0.56
CA LEU A 338 4.20 34.80 -0.62
C LEU A 338 5.67 34.39 -0.42
N GLY A 339 6.26 34.72 0.74
CA GLY A 339 7.63 34.29 1.08
C GLY A 339 7.81 32.76 1.06
N ARG A 340 6.80 32.01 1.52
CA ARG A 340 6.81 30.53 1.43
C ARG A 340 6.75 30.03 -0.01
N VAL A 341 5.91 30.64 -0.85
CA VAL A 341 5.80 30.29 -2.27
C VAL A 341 7.11 30.56 -2.99
N LEU A 342 7.72 31.74 -2.79
CA LEU A 342 9.00 32.09 -3.37
C LEU A 342 10.12 31.12 -2.93
N ARG A 343 10.18 30.77 -1.64
CA ARG A 343 11.16 29.80 -1.13
C ARG A 343 11.00 28.41 -1.77
N ARG A 344 9.74 27.94 -1.94
CA ARG A 344 9.47 26.67 -2.64
C ARG A 344 9.93 26.71 -4.09
N ASN A 345 9.64 27.79 -4.81
CA ASN A 345 10.06 27.95 -6.19
C ASN A 345 11.59 28.01 -6.34
N LEU A 346 12.29 28.71 -5.44
CA LEU A 346 13.76 28.75 -5.42
C LEU A 346 14.36 27.35 -5.13
N THR A 347 13.76 26.57 -4.26
CA THR A 347 14.20 25.19 -4.02
C THR A 347 14.01 24.31 -5.26
N ASN A 348 12.92 24.50 -5.98
CA ASN A 348 12.66 23.79 -7.24
C ASN A 348 13.63 24.21 -8.35
N LEU A 349 13.96 25.50 -8.46
CA LEU A 349 14.99 26.00 -9.38
C LEU A 349 16.36 25.35 -9.11
N ARG A 350 16.81 25.26 -7.86
CA ARG A 350 18.08 24.59 -7.51
C ARG A 350 18.14 23.14 -8.03
N ARG A 351 17.02 22.42 -7.92
CA ARG A 351 16.92 21.03 -8.42
C ARG A 351 16.90 20.96 -9.95
N LEU A 352 16.27 21.92 -10.64
CA LEU A 352 16.33 22.03 -12.11
C LEU A 352 17.76 22.24 -12.63
N PHE A 353 18.63 22.88 -11.83
CA PHE A 353 20.06 23.04 -12.13
C PHE A 353 20.91 21.83 -11.68
N GLY A 354 20.29 20.68 -11.39
CA GLY A 354 21.00 19.43 -11.06
C GLY A 354 21.58 19.36 -9.66
N ILE A 355 21.26 20.33 -8.78
CA ILE A 355 21.69 20.28 -7.38
C ILE A 355 20.85 19.24 -6.64
N ARG A 356 21.48 18.13 -6.27
CA ARG A 356 20.84 17.08 -5.49
C ARG A 356 20.62 17.55 -4.06
N VAL A 357 19.36 17.64 -3.65
CA VAL A 357 18.97 18.03 -2.29
C VAL A 357 18.04 16.96 -1.75
N LEU A 358 18.42 16.34 -0.63
CA LEU A 358 17.57 15.38 0.06
C LEU A 358 16.19 16.00 0.34
N PRO A 359 15.09 15.39 -0.14
CA PRO A 359 13.74 15.89 0.12
C PRO A 359 13.45 16.00 1.63
N GLN A 360 12.77 17.09 2.02
CA GLN A 360 12.49 17.37 3.44
C GLN A 360 11.75 16.24 4.14
N ARG A 361 10.89 15.51 3.43
CA ARG A 361 10.14 14.37 4.00
C ARG A 361 11.00 13.21 4.47
N PHE A 362 12.22 13.05 3.90
CA PHE A 362 13.17 12.01 4.25
C PHE A 362 14.19 12.47 5.28
N ARG A 363 14.13 13.75 5.69
CA ARG A 363 14.94 14.27 6.79
C ARG A 363 14.28 13.92 8.11
N ASP A 364 15.08 13.50 9.05
CA ASP A 364 14.69 13.39 10.45
C ASP A 364 15.84 13.92 11.29
N ASP A 365 15.85 15.24 11.48
CA ASP A 365 16.90 15.95 12.22
C ASP A 365 16.98 15.51 13.70
N GLY A 366 15.99 14.76 14.16
CA GLY A 366 15.92 14.20 15.51
C GLY A 366 16.14 12.70 15.58
N PHE A 367 16.51 12.04 14.46
CA PHE A 367 16.84 10.63 14.51
C PHE A 367 18.06 10.40 15.42
N ASP A 368 17.93 9.43 16.33
CA ASP A 368 19.03 9.09 17.22
C ASP A 368 20.02 8.15 16.51
N HIS A 369 21.18 8.70 16.17
CA HIS A 369 22.24 7.95 15.51
C HIS A 369 23.11 7.15 16.48
N THR A 370 22.97 7.36 17.81
CA THR A 370 23.80 6.65 18.79
C THR A 370 23.21 5.30 19.16
N ASP A 371 22.03 5.28 19.76
CA ASP A 371 21.32 4.04 20.06
C ASP A 371 19.81 4.28 20.22
N PRO A 372 19.03 4.23 19.13
CA PRO A 372 17.60 4.45 19.20
C PRO A 372 16.86 3.34 19.98
N PHE A 373 17.43 2.14 20.06
CA PHE A 373 16.82 0.98 20.70
C PHE A 373 17.02 0.98 22.22
N GLN A 374 18.20 1.34 22.69
CA GLN A 374 18.49 1.38 24.12
C GLN A 374 17.62 2.42 24.85
N LYS A 375 17.43 3.59 24.25
CA LYS A 375 16.55 4.64 24.80
C LYS A 375 15.08 4.20 24.89
N ALA A 376 14.66 3.28 24.06
CA ALA A 376 13.34 2.67 24.10
C ALA A 376 13.25 1.47 25.06
N GLY A 377 14.34 1.14 25.76
CA GLY A 377 14.36 0.04 26.71
C GLY A 377 14.41 -1.36 26.06
N ILE A 378 14.80 -1.45 24.77
CA ILE A 378 14.91 -2.74 24.07
C ILE A 378 16.17 -3.47 24.56
N SER A 379 16.00 -4.71 25.04
CA SER A 379 17.10 -5.47 25.58
C SER A 379 18.18 -5.79 24.52
N HIS A 380 19.41 -6.02 24.94
CA HIS A 380 20.50 -6.44 24.04
C HIS A 380 20.13 -7.74 23.29
N ALA A 381 19.57 -8.71 23.99
CA ALA A 381 19.14 -9.98 23.40
C ALA A 381 18.09 -9.81 22.29
N ASP A 382 17.09 -8.93 22.51
CA ASP A 382 16.06 -8.64 21.50
C ASP A 382 16.66 -7.93 20.27
N ARG A 383 17.62 -7.02 20.47
CA ARG A 383 18.36 -6.35 19.40
C ARG A 383 19.16 -7.33 18.54
N VAL A 384 19.87 -8.25 19.18
CA VAL A 384 20.60 -9.32 18.48
C VAL A 384 19.64 -10.20 17.69
N GLN A 385 18.51 -10.59 18.29
CA GLN A 385 17.50 -11.41 17.60
C GLN A 385 16.86 -10.68 16.40
N LEU A 386 16.59 -9.40 16.51
CA LEU A 386 16.10 -8.59 15.39
C LEU A 386 17.11 -8.53 14.24
N ALA A 387 18.40 -8.29 14.55
CA ALA A 387 19.46 -8.26 13.56
C ALA A 387 19.64 -9.61 12.85
N GLU A 388 19.67 -10.70 13.61
CA GLU A 388 19.78 -12.07 13.09
C GLU A 388 18.59 -12.41 12.17
N ASN A 389 17.38 -12.16 12.63
CA ASN A 389 16.16 -12.41 11.86
C ASN A 389 16.15 -11.60 10.55
N ALA A 390 16.53 -10.32 10.60
CA ALA A 390 16.60 -9.48 9.41
C ALA A 390 17.59 -10.04 8.38
N LEU A 391 18.81 -10.37 8.79
CA LEU A 391 19.85 -10.95 7.91
C LEU A 391 19.42 -12.31 7.34
N ARG A 392 18.85 -13.18 8.17
CA ARG A 392 18.37 -14.50 7.75
C ARG A 392 17.24 -14.41 6.74
N HIS A 393 16.22 -13.59 7.00
CA HIS A 393 15.09 -13.43 6.10
C HIS A 393 15.45 -12.72 4.79
N MET A 394 16.45 -11.83 4.81
CA MET A 394 17.04 -11.25 3.59
C MET A 394 17.89 -12.25 2.80
N GLY A 395 18.21 -13.41 3.37
CA GLY A 395 19.10 -14.40 2.76
C GLY A 395 20.55 -13.92 2.68
N MET A 396 20.96 -12.96 3.52
CA MET A 396 22.28 -12.33 3.47
C MET A 396 23.33 -13.21 4.17
N ARG A 397 24.24 -13.77 3.40
CA ARG A 397 25.30 -14.72 3.88
C ARG A 397 26.71 -14.24 3.60
N SER A 398 26.86 -13.34 2.65
CA SER A 398 28.12 -12.69 2.31
C SER A 398 27.93 -11.18 2.43
N PHE A 399 28.98 -10.51 2.89
CA PHE A 399 28.95 -9.09 3.17
C PHE A 399 29.93 -8.36 2.27
N ALA A 400 29.41 -7.49 1.41
CA ALA A 400 30.22 -6.57 0.63
C ALA A 400 30.81 -5.46 1.54
N PRO A 401 31.92 -4.80 1.14
CA PRO A 401 32.44 -3.64 1.87
C PRO A 401 31.41 -2.54 2.10
N LEU A 402 30.47 -2.32 1.16
CA LEU A 402 29.36 -1.39 1.31
C LEU A 402 28.04 -2.13 1.11
N ILE A 403 27.15 -2.07 2.11
CA ILE A 403 25.79 -2.58 2.03
C ILE A 403 24.82 -1.42 2.16
N VAL A 404 23.99 -1.22 1.15
CA VAL A 404 23.02 -0.12 1.12
C VAL A 404 21.61 -0.67 1.31
N LEU A 405 20.91 -0.23 2.35
CA LEU A 405 19.52 -0.56 2.64
C LEU A 405 18.64 0.52 2.03
N ALA A 406 18.15 0.29 0.82
CA ALA A 406 17.38 1.27 0.06
C ALA A 406 15.87 1.07 0.26
N GLY A 407 15.29 1.75 1.27
CA GLY A 407 13.86 1.95 1.38
C GLY A 407 13.34 2.76 0.20
N HIS A 408 12.02 2.82 -0.02
CA HIS A 408 11.50 3.70 -1.05
C HIS A 408 10.41 4.63 -0.52
N GLY A 409 10.18 5.73 -1.25
CA GLY A 409 9.13 6.68 -1.00
C GLY A 409 8.95 7.63 -2.18
N SER A 410 7.76 8.18 -2.33
CA SER A 410 7.40 9.09 -3.41
C SER A 410 7.41 10.54 -2.94
N VAL A 411 8.05 11.44 -3.67
CA VAL A 411 7.96 12.88 -3.44
C VAL A 411 6.87 13.46 -4.33
N THR A 412 5.76 13.83 -3.71
CA THR A 412 4.62 14.44 -4.40
C THR A 412 4.16 15.68 -3.65
N THR A 413 3.64 16.67 -4.38
CA THR A 413 3.09 17.89 -3.82
C THR A 413 1.58 17.90 -4.04
N ASN A 414 0.81 18.32 -3.02
CA ASN A 414 -0.64 18.42 -3.09
C ASN A 414 -1.34 17.10 -3.51
N ASN A 415 -0.89 15.97 -2.96
CA ASN A 415 -1.42 14.66 -3.28
C ASN A 415 -2.03 13.99 -2.06
N ALA A 416 -3.36 13.99 -1.95
CA ALA A 416 -4.09 13.32 -0.87
C ALA A 416 -3.88 11.79 -0.85
N PHE A 417 -3.55 11.20 -1.99
CA PHE A 417 -3.25 9.77 -2.14
C PHE A 417 -1.75 9.45 -2.15
N GLY A 418 -0.92 10.28 -1.53
CA GLY A 418 0.54 10.07 -1.44
C GLY A 418 0.92 8.71 -0.86
N SER A 419 0.19 8.22 0.13
CA SER A 419 0.43 6.91 0.77
C SER A 419 0.34 5.72 -0.19
N SER A 420 -0.48 5.80 -1.24
CA SER A 420 -0.57 4.75 -2.27
C SER A 420 0.66 4.67 -3.18
N LEU A 421 1.52 5.68 -3.14
CA LEU A 421 2.79 5.75 -3.86
C LEU A 421 3.98 5.40 -2.96
N ASP A 422 3.79 5.36 -1.66
CA ASP A 422 4.81 4.96 -0.68
C ASP A 422 4.90 3.44 -0.52
N CYS A 423 5.68 2.98 0.43
CA CYS A 423 5.96 1.57 0.63
C CYS A 423 4.78 0.83 1.25
N GLY A 424 4.18 -0.12 0.53
CA GLY A 424 3.11 -0.98 1.06
C GLY A 424 3.57 -1.85 2.25
N ALA A 425 4.84 -2.29 2.22
CA ALA A 425 5.45 -3.03 3.33
C ALA A 425 5.77 -2.15 4.56
N CYS A 426 5.66 -0.82 4.44
CA CYS A 426 5.81 0.14 5.54
C CYS A 426 4.48 0.82 5.90
N GLY A 427 3.34 0.17 5.65
CA GLY A 427 2.02 0.69 5.99
C GLY A 427 1.63 1.96 5.23
N GLY A 428 2.15 2.17 4.00
CA GLY A 428 1.91 3.38 3.20
C GLY A 428 2.77 4.57 3.61
N HIS A 429 3.90 4.31 4.28
CA HIS A 429 4.93 5.30 4.61
C HIS A 429 6.22 5.03 3.84
N ALA A 430 7.13 6.00 3.79
CA ALA A 430 8.45 5.78 3.22
C ALA A 430 9.28 4.83 4.10
N GLY A 431 10.12 4.00 3.47
CA GLY A 431 10.99 3.02 4.15
C GLY A 431 12.29 3.61 4.73
N ASP A 432 12.39 4.93 4.87
CA ASP A 432 13.56 5.67 5.33
C ASP A 432 13.93 5.35 6.80
N ILE A 433 12.94 5.29 7.67
CA ILE A 433 13.15 5.01 9.11
C ILE A 433 13.60 3.57 9.34
N ASN A 434 12.93 2.59 8.70
CA ASN A 434 13.30 1.18 8.85
C ASN A 434 14.72 0.91 8.34
N ALA A 435 15.11 1.55 7.22
CA ALA A 435 16.46 1.46 6.70
C ALA A 435 17.51 2.03 7.70
N ARG A 436 17.23 3.20 8.31
CA ARG A 436 18.10 3.78 9.33
C ARG A 436 18.24 2.91 10.56
N LEU A 437 17.11 2.39 11.07
CA LEU A 437 17.10 1.54 12.25
C LEU A 437 17.91 0.26 12.03
N LEU A 438 17.73 -0.42 10.90
CA LEU A 438 18.49 -1.63 10.61
C LEU A 438 19.98 -1.31 10.37
N ALA A 439 20.31 -0.23 9.64
CA ALA A 439 21.71 0.17 9.44
C ALA A 439 22.41 0.50 10.76
N SER A 440 21.74 1.24 11.67
CA SER A 440 22.24 1.52 13.02
C SER A 440 22.52 0.24 13.79
N LEU A 441 21.58 -0.70 13.79
CA LEU A 441 21.69 -1.98 14.49
C LEU A 441 22.84 -2.84 13.97
N LEU A 442 23.01 -2.95 12.63
CA LEU A 442 24.04 -3.77 12.01
C LEU A 442 25.44 -3.13 12.01
N ASN A 443 25.55 -1.84 12.31
CA ASN A 443 26.82 -1.16 12.54
C ASN A 443 27.28 -1.15 14.02
N ASP A 444 26.40 -1.58 14.94
CA ASP A 444 26.72 -1.68 16.36
C ASP A 444 27.73 -2.82 16.60
N LYS A 445 28.89 -2.52 17.22
CA LYS A 445 29.96 -3.50 17.45
C LYS A 445 29.58 -4.61 18.41
N ASP A 446 28.79 -4.29 19.45
CA ASP A 446 28.37 -5.27 20.45
C ASP A 446 27.34 -6.24 19.85
N ILE A 447 26.47 -5.75 18.98
CA ILE A 447 25.54 -6.58 18.21
C ILE A 447 26.30 -7.49 17.25
N ARG A 448 27.32 -6.97 16.52
CA ARG A 448 28.16 -7.80 15.62
C ARG A 448 28.92 -8.89 16.37
N ALA A 449 29.47 -8.58 17.55
CA ALA A 449 30.12 -9.56 18.39
C ALA A 449 29.17 -10.69 18.78
N SER A 450 27.98 -10.36 19.24
CA SER A 450 26.94 -11.34 19.59
C SER A 450 26.42 -12.14 18.40
N LEU A 451 26.35 -11.53 17.20
CA LEU A 451 26.00 -12.24 15.96
C LEU A 451 27.09 -13.25 15.55
N ALA A 452 28.37 -12.90 15.75
CA ALA A 452 29.48 -13.80 15.47
C ALA A 452 29.44 -15.08 16.34
N GLU A 453 29.03 -14.95 17.62
CA GLU A 453 28.77 -16.09 18.51
C GLU A 453 27.64 -17.00 17.99
N ARG A 454 26.70 -16.45 17.18
CA ARG A 454 25.59 -17.16 16.52
C ARG A 454 25.92 -17.58 15.07
N SER A 455 27.22 -17.65 14.73
CA SER A 455 27.70 -18.02 13.38
C SER A 455 27.36 -17.03 12.25
N VAL A 456 27.06 -15.78 12.58
CA VAL A 456 26.87 -14.69 11.60
C VAL A 456 28.00 -13.68 11.75
N SER A 457 29.11 -13.92 11.02
CA SER A 457 30.31 -13.05 11.07
C SER A 457 30.21 -11.94 10.02
N ILE A 458 30.08 -10.69 10.47
CA ILE A 458 30.12 -9.50 9.63
C ILE A 458 31.54 -8.93 9.68
N PRO A 459 32.24 -8.80 8.51
CA PRO A 459 33.57 -8.22 8.49
C PRO A 459 33.62 -6.79 9.04
N ASP A 460 34.69 -6.42 9.73
CA ASP A 460 34.84 -5.10 10.33
C ASP A 460 34.83 -3.97 9.30
N GLU A 461 35.31 -4.26 8.08
CA GLU A 461 35.32 -3.34 6.96
C GLU A 461 33.96 -3.14 6.28
N THR A 462 32.95 -3.94 6.62
CA THR A 462 31.60 -3.81 6.07
C THR A 462 30.85 -2.65 6.73
N VAL A 463 30.34 -1.75 5.92
CA VAL A 463 29.52 -0.61 6.37
C VAL A 463 28.10 -0.74 5.85
N PHE A 464 27.11 -0.68 6.73
CA PHE A 464 25.69 -0.60 6.38
C PHE A 464 25.25 0.85 6.31
N VAL A 465 24.64 1.25 5.20
CA VAL A 465 24.18 2.60 4.95
C VAL A 465 22.70 2.60 4.61
N ALA A 466 21.95 3.44 5.30
CA ALA A 466 20.55 3.67 4.95
C ALA A 466 20.44 4.54 3.70
N ALA A 467 19.49 4.23 2.84
CA ALA A 467 19.18 5.00 1.66
C ALA A 467 17.67 5.03 1.39
N VAL A 468 17.25 5.94 0.53
CA VAL A 468 15.88 5.98 0.01
C VAL A 468 15.90 6.11 -1.51
N HIS A 469 15.18 5.22 -2.18
CA HIS A 469 14.85 5.32 -3.59
C HIS A 469 13.63 6.25 -3.74
N GLU A 470 13.81 7.44 -4.26
CA GLU A 470 12.73 8.38 -4.57
C GLU A 470 12.12 8.00 -5.92
N THR A 471 10.89 7.52 -5.89
CA THR A 471 10.29 6.78 -7.01
C THR A 471 9.79 7.64 -8.17
N VAL A 472 9.59 8.96 -7.98
CA VAL A 472 9.20 9.88 -9.07
C VAL A 472 10.39 10.17 -9.99
N THR A 473 11.58 10.38 -9.38
CA THR A 473 12.82 10.75 -10.08
C THR A 473 13.77 9.59 -10.28
N ASP A 474 13.49 8.42 -9.69
CA ASP A 474 14.41 7.28 -9.60
C ASP A 474 15.77 7.60 -8.95
N GLU A 475 15.85 8.67 -8.16
CA GLU A 475 17.07 9.01 -7.41
C GLU A 475 17.20 8.18 -6.15
N ILE A 476 18.44 7.77 -5.86
CA ILE A 476 18.79 7.12 -4.61
C ILE A 476 19.56 8.12 -3.76
N TYR A 477 19.01 8.44 -2.59
CA TYR A 477 19.61 9.33 -1.61
C TYR A 477 20.17 8.50 -0.46
N LEU A 478 21.48 8.62 -0.21
CA LEU A 478 22.10 8.11 1.01
C LEU A 478 21.63 8.96 2.20
N LEU A 479 21.27 8.31 3.28
CA LEU A 479 20.76 8.94 4.48
C LEU A 479 21.85 8.93 5.57
N ASP A 480 22.06 10.08 6.23
CA ASP A 480 22.89 10.22 7.44
C ASP A 480 24.33 9.71 7.34
N SER A 481 24.84 9.49 6.12
CA SER A 481 26.17 8.95 5.89
C SER A 481 27.20 10.05 5.70
N THR A 482 27.99 10.31 6.73
CA THR A 482 29.08 11.31 6.67
C THR A 482 30.44 10.72 6.29
N GLY A 483 30.58 9.39 6.33
CA GLY A 483 31.83 8.67 6.06
C GLY A 483 32.91 9.01 7.10
N SER A 484 33.04 8.20 8.13
CA SER A 484 34.00 8.44 9.23
C SER A 484 35.47 8.29 8.77
N THR A 485 35.71 7.36 7.86
CA THR A 485 37.06 7.08 7.33
C THR A 485 37.21 7.56 5.87
N ALA A 486 38.44 7.70 5.41
CA ALA A 486 38.73 8.03 4.00
C ALA A 486 38.19 6.95 3.05
N ARG A 487 38.33 5.67 3.43
CA ARG A 487 37.80 4.54 2.65
C ARG A 487 36.27 4.57 2.53
N GLU A 488 35.57 4.85 3.62
CA GLU A 488 34.11 4.97 3.59
C GLU A 488 33.67 6.12 2.67
N ARG A 489 34.33 7.27 2.77
CA ARG A 489 34.01 8.41 1.87
C ARG A 489 34.23 8.05 0.40
N ASP A 490 35.28 7.31 0.06
CA ASP A 490 35.53 6.86 -1.32
C ASP A 490 34.44 5.90 -1.80
N LEU A 491 34.05 4.91 -0.99
CA LEU A 491 32.96 3.98 -1.30
C LEU A 491 31.63 4.71 -1.49
N LEU A 492 31.31 5.68 -0.64
CA LEU A 492 30.09 6.48 -0.73
C LEU A 492 30.06 7.37 -1.98
N ASN A 493 31.17 8.01 -2.32
CA ASN A 493 31.29 8.82 -3.55
C ASN A 493 31.11 7.95 -4.79
N ARG A 494 31.80 6.80 -4.84
CA ARG A 494 31.62 5.84 -5.93
C ARG A 494 30.17 5.36 -6.04
N ALA A 495 29.51 5.07 -4.93
CA ALA A 495 28.11 4.66 -4.91
C ALA A 495 27.19 5.75 -5.47
N GLN A 496 27.41 7.03 -5.08
CA GLN A 496 26.65 8.15 -5.60
C GLN A 496 26.76 8.31 -7.12
N ASP A 497 27.97 8.14 -7.69
CA ASP A 497 28.21 8.22 -9.12
C ASP A 497 27.47 7.11 -9.88
N VAL A 498 27.52 5.88 -9.37
CA VAL A 498 26.81 4.75 -9.97
C VAL A 498 25.28 4.93 -9.85
N PHE A 499 24.81 5.36 -8.71
CA PHE A 499 23.38 5.67 -8.50
C PHE A 499 22.90 6.76 -9.49
N ALA A 500 23.72 7.78 -9.74
CA ALA A 500 23.39 8.82 -10.71
C ALA A 500 23.18 8.27 -12.12
N LYS A 501 24.10 7.42 -12.58
CA LYS A 501 24.05 6.79 -13.92
C LYS A 501 22.84 5.87 -14.04
N ALA A 502 22.62 4.98 -13.06
CA ALA A 502 21.51 4.06 -13.05
C ALA A 502 20.15 4.78 -12.97
N SER A 503 20.04 5.82 -12.15
CA SER A 503 18.83 6.65 -12.04
C SER A 503 18.48 7.32 -13.38
N LEU A 504 19.47 7.84 -14.10
CA LEU A 504 19.24 8.44 -15.41
C LEU A 504 18.73 7.41 -16.43
N ALA A 505 19.30 6.21 -16.44
CA ALA A 505 18.91 5.13 -17.34
C ALA A 505 17.49 4.61 -17.00
N ALA A 506 17.20 4.39 -15.74
CA ALA A 506 15.87 3.97 -15.28
C ALA A 506 14.77 4.99 -15.64
N ARG A 507 15.05 6.30 -15.46
CA ARG A 507 14.11 7.37 -15.85
C ARG A 507 13.80 7.34 -17.35
N LYS A 508 14.84 7.21 -18.19
CA LYS A 508 14.67 7.16 -19.66
C LYS A 508 13.77 5.97 -20.06
N GLU A 509 14.03 4.81 -19.52
CA GLU A 509 13.25 3.61 -19.81
C GLU A 509 11.80 3.74 -19.32
N ARG A 510 11.59 4.21 -18.10
CA ARG A 510 10.25 4.39 -17.53
C ARG A 510 9.37 5.37 -18.32
N GLN A 511 9.97 6.41 -18.90
CA GLN A 511 9.25 7.37 -19.76
C GLN A 511 8.69 6.69 -21.00
N VAL A 512 9.43 5.77 -21.61
CA VAL A 512 9.03 5.06 -22.84
C VAL A 512 7.95 4.01 -22.53
N LEU A 513 8.08 3.30 -21.42
CA LEU A 513 7.22 2.16 -21.10
C LEU A 513 5.74 2.54 -20.90
N ARG A 514 5.44 3.75 -20.45
CA ARG A 514 4.10 4.06 -19.91
C ARG A 514 3.38 5.22 -20.55
N THR A 515 4.02 6.01 -21.39
CA THR A 515 3.35 7.15 -22.04
C THR A 515 3.76 7.31 -23.49
N ARG A 516 2.78 7.53 -24.37
CA ARG A 516 3.01 7.94 -25.76
C ARG A 516 3.23 9.45 -25.91
N ARG A 517 2.95 10.23 -24.87
CA ARG A 517 3.10 11.70 -24.85
C ARG A 517 4.38 12.09 -24.13
N PRO A 518 5.09 13.12 -24.59
CA PRO A 518 6.19 13.69 -23.83
C PRO A 518 5.70 14.14 -22.46
N MET A 519 6.31 13.63 -21.40
CA MET A 519 5.98 14.06 -20.03
C MET A 519 7.01 15.09 -19.54
N PRO A 520 6.58 16.06 -18.71
CA PRO A 520 7.52 16.99 -18.07
C PRO A 520 8.59 16.23 -17.29
N LEU A 521 9.75 16.89 -17.10
CA LEU A 521 10.85 16.32 -16.33
C LEU A 521 10.37 15.81 -14.95
N PRO A 522 10.81 14.63 -14.48
CA PRO A 522 10.36 14.05 -13.23
C PRO A 522 10.51 14.97 -12.02
N HIS A 523 11.63 15.70 -11.92
CA HIS A 523 11.84 16.69 -10.86
C HIS A 523 10.79 17.80 -10.84
N ARG A 524 10.33 18.24 -12.02
CA ARG A 524 9.25 19.22 -12.11
C ARG A 524 7.95 18.62 -11.60
N ARG A 525 7.61 17.41 -12.04
CA ARG A 525 6.36 16.73 -11.61
C ARG A 525 6.29 16.47 -10.11
N ALA A 526 7.41 16.06 -9.50
CA ALA A 526 7.47 15.81 -8.04
C ALA A 526 7.12 17.05 -7.20
N HIS A 527 7.36 18.26 -7.74
CA HIS A 527 7.22 19.52 -7.00
C HIS A 527 6.13 20.45 -7.56
N ASP A 528 5.50 20.07 -8.66
CA ASP A 528 4.40 20.82 -9.25
C ASP A 528 3.12 20.51 -8.47
N TRP A 529 2.52 21.57 -7.91
CA TRP A 529 1.29 21.48 -7.12
C TRP A 529 0.03 21.31 -7.99
N SER A 530 0.09 21.52 -9.31
CA SER A 530 -0.97 21.24 -10.28
C SER A 530 -0.84 19.86 -10.91
N GLU A 531 0.28 19.15 -10.68
CA GLU A 531 0.52 17.85 -11.28
C GLU A 531 -0.38 16.76 -10.67
N VAL A 532 -1.29 16.26 -11.46
CA VAL A 532 -2.24 15.21 -11.06
C VAL A 532 -1.66 13.79 -11.23
N ARG A 533 -0.59 13.64 -12.02
CA ARG A 533 0.12 12.39 -12.29
C ARG A 533 1.61 12.52 -12.00
N PRO A 534 2.01 12.67 -10.74
CA PRO A 534 3.44 12.82 -10.41
C PRO A 534 4.25 11.61 -10.86
N GLU A 535 3.68 10.42 -10.70
CA GLU A 535 4.16 9.15 -11.23
C GLU A 535 3.00 8.17 -11.48
N TRP A 536 3.28 7.07 -12.19
CA TRP A 536 2.32 5.98 -12.40
C TRP A 536 2.27 5.00 -11.23
N GLY A 537 3.15 5.14 -10.26
CA GLY A 537 3.25 4.21 -9.14
C GLY A 537 3.47 2.78 -9.62
N LEU A 538 2.66 1.88 -9.10
CA LEU A 538 2.74 0.46 -9.42
C LEU A 538 1.82 0.05 -10.58
N ALA A 539 1.29 0.99 -11.39
CA ALA A 539 0.46 0.64 -12.54
C ALA A 539 1.19 -0.38 -13.44
N GLY A 540 0.47 -1.34 -13.98
CA GLY A 540 1.00 -2.45 -14.77
C GLY A 540 1.59 -3.61 -13.97
N ASN A 541 1.60 -3.56 -12.62
CA ASN A 541 1.97 -4.70 -11.80
C ASN A 541 1.07 -5.91 -12.15
N ALA A 542 1.67 -7.09 -12.25
CA ALA A 542 0.94 -8.31 -12.60
C ALA A 542 1.62 -9.59 -12.06
N GLY A 543 2.85 -9.50 -11.58
CA GLY A 543 3.59 -10.67 -11.13
C GLY A 543 4.36 -10.46 -9.83
N PHE A 544 4.64 -11.56 -9.14
CA PHE A 544 5.51 -11.64 -7.97
C PHE A 544 6.47 -12.81 -8.19
N ILE A 545 7.75 -12.60 -7.94
CA ILE A 545 8.77 -13.66 -8.06
C ILE A 545 9.47 -13.80 -6.71
N ALA A 546 9.47 -15.01 -6.13
CA ALA A 546 10.33 -15.41 -5.03
C ALA A 546 11.31 -16.48 -5.55
N ALA A 547 12.51 -16.07 -5.86
CA ALA A 547 13.55 -16.92 -6.43
C ALA A 547 14.94 -16.28 -6.22
N PRO A 548 16.04 -17.01 -6.37
CA PRO A 548 17.37 -16.41 -6.36
C PRO A 548 17.52 -15.32 -7.41
N ARG A 549 18.23 -14.23 -7.08
CA ARG A 549 18.45 -13.11 -8.01
C ARG A 549 19.04 -13.56 -9.35
N SER A 550 19.85 -14.61 -9.34
CA SER A 550 20.37 -15.21 -10.57
C SER A 550 19.29 -15.58 -11.58
N ARG A 551 18.07 -15.86 -11.15
CA ARG A 551 16.95 -16.21 -12.04
C ARG A 551 16.41 -15.01 -12.85
N THR A 552 16.56 -13.80 -12.32
CA THR A 552 15.99 -12.57 -12.89
C THR A 552 17.05 -11.53 -13.25
N ARG A 553 18.33 -11.78 -12.93
CA ARG A 553 19.45 -10.88 -13.25
C ARG A 553 19.56 -10.71 -14.78
N GLY A 554 19.61 -9.47 -15.25
CA GLY A 554 19.67 -9.16 -16.69
C GLY A 554 18.37 -9.36 -17.47
N VAL A 555 17.30 -9.89 -16.84
CA VAL A 555 16.00 -10.04 -17.48
C VAL A 555 15.21 -8.72 -17.36
N ASN A 556 14.72 -8.20 -18.50
CA ASN A 556 13.82 -7.06 -18.47
C ASN A 556 12.38 -7.54 -18.21
N LEU A 557 11.87 -7.24 -17.03
CA LEU A 557 10.52 -7.57 -16.58
C LEU A 557 9.54 -6.40 -16.72
N ASN A 558 9.96 -5.32 -17.40
CA ASN A 558 9.16 -4.14 -17.70
C ASN A 558 8.54 -3.44 -16.48
N GLY A 559 9.16 -3.57 -15.30
CA GLY A 559 8.63 -3.01 -14.05
C GLY A 559 7.24 -3.57 -13.68
N ARG A 560 6.97 -4.85 -14.01
CA ARG A 560 5.68 -5.50 -13.75
C ARG A 560 5.69 -6.48 -12.60
N PHE A 561 6.87 -6.78 -12.02
CA PHE A 561 7.04 -7.82 -11.03
C PHE A 561 7.56 -7.27 -9.71
N PHE A 562 6.96 -7.72 -8.62
CA PHE A 562 7.54 -7.64 -7.28
C PHE A 562 8.63 -8.70 -7.19
N LEU A 563 9.86 -8.31 -6.85
CA LEU A 563 11.02 -9.22 -6.86
C LEU A 563 11.54 -9.46 -5.44
N HIS A 564 11.22 -10.61 -4.88
CA HIS A 564 11.73 -11.08 -3.58
C HIS A 564 12.88 -12.05 -3.80
N ASP A 565 14.05 -11.76 -3.24
CA ASP A 565 15.15 -12.70 -3.30
C ASP A 565 14.95 -13.83 -2.29
N TYR A 566 15.00 -15.07 -2.78
CA TYR A 566 14.81 -16.26 -1.98
C TYR A 566 15.54 -17.45 -2.59
N ASP A 567 16.31 -18.17 -1.79
CA ASP A 567 16.95 -19.46 -2.18
C ASP A 567 16.56 -20.54 -1.17
N TRP A 568 15.64 -21.41 -1.57
CA TRP A 568 15.10 -22.48 -0.75
C TRP A 568 16.16 -23.48 -0.25
N ARG A 569 17.26 -23.63 -0.98
CA ARG A 569 18.38 -24.54 -0.61
C ARG A 569 19.02 -24.13 0.70
N HIS A 570 18.79 -22.91 1.10
CA HIS A 570 19.32 -22.32 2.31
C HIS A 570 18.27 -22.08 3.41
N ASP A 571 17.01 -22.40 3.15
CA ASP A 571 15.90 -22.28 4.09
C ASP A 571 15.47 -23.68 4.57
N THR A 572 16.32 -24.31 5.39
CA THR A 572 16.20 -25.72 5.78
C THR A 572 14.91 -26.07 6.50
N ASP A 573 14.32 -25.14 7.20
CA ASP A 573 13.07 -25.25 7.95
C ASP A 573 11.87 -24.61 7.22
N PHE A 574 12.09 -24.02 6.04
CA PHE A 574 11.09 -23.31 5.23
C PHE A 574 10.33 -22.18 5.96
N GLN A 575 10.95 -21.61 7.01
CA GLN A 575 10.36 -20.49 7.75
C GLN A 575 10.34 -19.21 6.91
N THR A 576 11.39 -18.96 6.12
CA THR A 576 11.42 -17.81 5.20
C THR A 576 10.38 -17.98 4.10
N LEU A 577 10.20 -19.18 3.54
CA LEU A 577 9.15 -19.47 2.57
C LEU A 577 7.75 -19.22 3.17
N ARG A 578 7.53 -19.71 4.40
CA ARG A 578 6.27 -19.45 5.12
C ARG A 578 6.02 -17.95 5.29
N LEU A 579 7.04 -17.17 5.70
CA LEU A 579 6.94 -15.73 5.83
C LEU A 579 6.59 -15.07 4.49
N ILE A 580 7.24 -15.46 3.39
CA ILE A 580 6.99 -14.93 2.05
C ILE A 580 5.54 -15.17 1.63
N LEU A 581 5.03 -16.38 1.81
CA LEU A 581 3.67 -16.75 1.45
C LEU A 581 2.60 -16.07 2.31
N THR A 582 2.88 -15.78 3.58
CA THR A 582 1.90 -15.24 4.52
C THR A 582 1.95 -13.72 4.68
N ALA A 583 3.01 -13.04 4.22
CA ALA A 583 3.13 -11.59 4.35
C ALA A 583 3.48 -10.89 3.02
N PRO A 584 4.69 -10.93 2.45
CA PRO A 584 5.02 -10.20 1.22
C PRO A 584 4.11 -10.53 0.04
N MET A 585 3.79 -11.80 -0.18
CA MET A 585 2.88 -12.24 -1.23
C MET A 585 1.46 -11.68 -1.03
N VAL A 586 0.95 -11.73 0.20
CA VAL A 586 -0.40 -11.23 0.52
C VAL A 586 -0.46 -9.71 0.31
N VAL A 587 0.53 -8.96 0.79
CA VAL A 587 0.60 -7.50 0.57
C VAL A 587 0.68 -7.16 -0.93
N ALA A 588 1.51 -7.88 -1.69
CA ALA A 588 1.60 -7.70 -3.14
C ALA A 588 0.26 -8.00 -3.85
N SER A 589 -0.47 -9.04 -3.39
CA SER A 589 -1.80 -9.37 -3.93
C SER A 589 -2.83 -8.27 -3.63
N TRP A 590 -2.82 -7.67 -2.45
CA TRP A 590 -3.71 -6.56 -2.10
C TRP A 590 -3.43 -5.32 -2.96
N ILE A 591 -2.15 -4.98 -3.15
CA ILE A 591 -1.76 -3.88 -4.06
C ILE A 591 -2.25 -4.18 -5.48
N ASN A 592 -2.02 -5.39 -5.98
CA ASN A 592 -2.48 -5.78 -7.31
C ASN A 592 -4.01 -5.69 -7.44
N LEU A 593 -4.76 -6.20 -6.46
CA LEU A 593 -6.22 -6.14 -6.45
C LEU A 593 -6.75 -4.71 -6.36
N GLN A 594 -6.04 -3.81 -5.66
CA GLN A 594 -6.40 -2.39 -5.62
C GLN A 594 -6.29 -1.75 -7.01
N TYR A 595 -5.20 -2.02 -7.75
CA TYR A 595 -5.03 -1.56 -9.12
C TYR A 595 -6.03 -2.20 -10.07
N TYR A 596 -6.24 -3.52 -9.96
CA TYR A 596 -7.22 -4.27 -10.73
C TYR A 596 -8.63 -3.70 -10.56
N ALA A 597 -9.12 -3.61 -9.33
CA ALA A 597 -10.48 -3.17 -9.03
C ALA A 597 -10.72 -1.70 -9.42
N SER A 598 -9.72 -0.82 -9.18
CA SER A 598 -9.78 0.59 -9.59
C SER A 598 -9.79 0.77 -11.12
N THR A 599 -9.36 -0.24 -11.87
CA THR A 599 -9.39 -0.22 -13.35
C THR A 599 -10.69 -0.81 -13.90
N VAL A 600 -11.16 -1.95 -13.38
CA VAL A 600 -12.33 -2.65 -13.93
C VAL A 600 -13.66 -2.04 -13.49
N ALA A 601 -13.71 -1.42 -12.31
CA ALA A 601 -14.92 -0.77 -11.80
C ALA A 601 -14.55 0.52 -11.03
N PRO A 602 -14.02 1.55 -11.71
CA PRO A 602 -13.50 2.76 -11.08
C PRO A 602 -14.56 3.56 -10.31
N GLN A 603 -15.84 3.44 -10.66
CA GLN A 603 -16.94 4.11 -9.96
C GLN A 603 -17.16 3.53 -8.56
N VAL A 604 -16.95 2.22 -8.39
CA VAL A 604 -17.20 1.48 -7.14
C VAL A 604 -15.92 1.36 -6.31
N TYR A 605 -14.83 0.93 -6.94
CA TYR A 605 -13.58 0.58 -6.28
C TYR A 605 -12.44 1.57 -6.53
N GLY A 606 -12.69 2.67 -7.24
CA GLY A 606 -11.73 3.73 -7.45
C GLY A 606 -12.00 4.93 -6.54
N ALA A 607 -10.99 5.80 -6.45
CA ALA A 607 -11.11 7.04 -5.68
C ALA A 607 -11.63 8.24 -6.49
N GLY A 608 -12.12 8.02 -7.69
CA GLY A 608 -12.67 9.08 -8.53
C GLY A 608 -11.60 10.02 -9.10
N ASN A 609 -12.01 11.26 -9.36
CA ASN A 609 -11.12 12.27 -9.94
C ASN A 609 -10.32 12.99 -8.83
N LYS A 610 -9.01 12.88 -8.86
CA LYS A 610 -8.09 13.47 -7.89
C LYS A 610 -8.25 14.99 -7.74
N THR A 611 -8.66 15.71 -8.80
CA THR A 611 -8.88 17.17 -8.75
C THR A 611 -10.09 17.58 -7.91
N LEU A 612 -10.97 16.63 -7.57
CA LEU A 612 -12.18 16.83 -6.77
C LEU A 612 -12.05 16.25 -5.35
N HIS A 613 -10.85 15.79 -4.96
CA HIS A 613 -10.68 15.19 -3.65
C HIS A 613 -10.76 16.21 -2.51
N ASN A 614 -11.62 15.92 -1.55
CA ASN A 614 -11.67 16.59 -0.25
C ASN A 614 -11.22 15.61 0.84
N ILE A 615 -10.21 16.01 1.63
CA ILE A 615 -9.63 15.17 2.69
C ILE A 615 -10.60 15.08 3.87
N VAL A 616 -10.83 13.88 4.36
CA VAL A 616 -11.67 13.56 5.52
C VAL A 616 -10.82 12.91 6.59
N GLY A 617 -10.80 13.45 7.81
CA GLY A 617 -10.22 12.86 9.01
C GLY A 617 -8.72 12.52 8.96
N GLU A 618 -7.98 12.99 7.94
CA GLU A 618 -6.58 12.62 7.67
C GLU A 618 -6.38 11.12 7.31
N PHE A 619 -7.45 10.38 7.01
CA PHE A 619 -7.41 8.95 6.68
C PHE A 619 -8.00 8.60 5.32
N GLY A 620 -8.73 9.52 4.68
CA GLY A 620 -9.34 9.26 3.39
C GLY A 620 -9.78 10.52 2.66
N VAL A 621 -10.48 10.35 1.56
CA VAL A 621 -11.05 11.43 0.74
C VAL A 621 -12.48 11.11 0.36
N VAL A 622 -13.25 12.18 0.11
CA VAL A 622 -14.50 12.12 -0.67
C VAL A 622 -14.31 12.86 -1.98
N GLU A 623 -15.06 12.48 -3.01
CA GLU A 623 -15.04 13.15 -4.32
C GLU A 623 -16.11 14.23 -4.36
N GLY A 624 -15.72 15.51 -4.46
CA GLY A 624 -16.64 16.62 -4.34
C GLY A 624 -17.10 16.86 -2.90
N ASN A 625 -18.33 17.35 -2.75
CA ASN A 625 -18.87 17.78 -1.45
C ASN A 625 -19.66 16.71 -0.70
N GLY A 626 -19.68 15.47 -1.20
CA GLY A 626 -20.47 14.39 -0.61
C GLY A 626 -20.14 13.05 -1.24
N GLY A 627 -20.97 12.04 -0.95
CA GLY A 627 -20.75 10.67 -1.36
C GLY A 627 -20.07 9.83 -0.31
N ASP A 628 -19.77 8.58 -0.66
CA ASP A 628 -19.08 7.64 0.20
C ASP A 628 -17.59 8.00 0.35
N LEU A 629 -16.98 7.57 1.44
CA LEU A 629 -15.52 7.61 1.59
C LEU A 629 -14.87 6.84 0.44
N ARG A 630 -13.90 7.44 -0.23
CA ARG A 630 -13.24 6.79 -1.35
C ARG A 630 -12.05 5.95 -0.86
N PHE A 631 -11.94 4.76 -1.40
CA PHE A 631 -10.80 3.85 -1.24
C PHE A 631 -10.34 3.42 -2.64
N GLY A 632 -9.24 2.68 -2.75
CA GLY A 632 -8.69 2.38 -4.07
C GLY A 632 -7.91 3.57 -4.65
N LEU A 633 -7.73 3.60 -5.96
CA LEU A 633 -6.86 4.56 -6.64
C LEU A 633 -7.65 5.63 -7.39
N PRO A 634 -7.13 6.87 -7.43
CA PRO A 634 -7.72 7.88 -8.30
C PRO A 634 -7.55 7.52 -9.78
N LEU A 635 -8.46 7.97 -10.62
CA LEU A 635 -8.44 7.71 -12.06
C LEU A 635 -7.07 8.08 -12.68
N GLN A 636 -6.44 9.15 -12.20
CA GLN A 636 -5.14 9.60 -12.68
C GLN A 636 -3.97 8.63 -12.41
N SER A 637 -4.14 7.67 -11.51
CA SER A 637 -3.13 6.62 -11.25
C SER A 637 -3.22 5.43 -12.20
N VAL A 638 -4.35 5.25 -12.88
CA VAL A 638 -4.61 4.09 -13.75
C VAL A 638 -4.99 4.46 -15.19
N HIS A 639 -5.29 5.75 -15.47
CA HIS A 639 -5.79 6.23 -16.76
C HIS A 639 -5.06 7.52 -17.19
N ASP A 640 -4.61 7.62 -18.45
CA ASP A 640 -3.82 8.75 -18.96
C ASP A 640 -4.66 9.91 -19.49
N GLY A 641 -5.97 9.78 -19.51
CA GLY A 641 -6.94 10.70 -20.10
C GLY A 641 -7.62 10.13 -21.34
N GLU A 642 -6.98 9.18 -22.03
CA GLU A 642 -7.50 8.52 -23.25
C GLU A 642 -7.76 7.03 -23.01
N ARG A 643 -6.90 6.36 -22.25
CA ARG A 643 -6.97 4.92 -22.01
C ARG A 643 -6.47 4.54 -20.62
N PHE A 644 -6.83 3.33 -20.18
CA PHE A 644 -6.22 2.72 -19.01
C PHE A 644 -4.77 2.33 -19.29
N VAL A 645 -3.87 2.71 -18.38
CA VAL A 645 -2.44 2.38 -18.40
C VAL A 645 -2.18 1.07 -17.65
N HIS A 646 -2.97 0.79 -16.62
CA HIS A 646 -2.91 -0.47 -15.90
C HIS A 646 -3.70 -1.54 -16.67
N GLU A 647 -3.05 -2.65 -16.99
CA GLU A 647 -3.69 -3.86 -17.50
C GLU A 647 -4.23 -4.66 -16.32
N PRO A 648 -5.55 -4.91 -16.22
CA PRO A 648 -6.16 -5.52 -15.04
C PRO A 648 -6.00 -7.04 -15.04
N LEU A 649 -4.81 -7.52 -14.67
CA LEU A 649 -4.50 -8.93 -14.46
C LEU A 649 -4.40 -9.22 -12.96
N ARG A 650 -4.92 -10.36 -12.51
CA ARG A 650 -4.69 -10.85 -11.15
C ARG A 650 -3.24 -11.29 -10.99
N LEU A 651 -2.71 -11.16 -9.77
CA LEU A 651 -1.31 -11.42 -9.50
C LEU A 651 -0.91 -12.86 -9.86
N SER A 652 0.13 -13.01 -10.67
CA SER A 652 0.77 -14.29 -10.95
C SER A 652 2.03 -14.42 -10.10
N VAL A 653 2.01 -15.35 -9.16
CA VAL A 653 3.06 -15.57 -8.14
C VAL A 653 3.92 -16.72 -8.58
N PHE A 654 5.21 -16.49 -8.84
CA PHE A 654 6.21 -17.48 -9.20
C PHE A 654 7.14 -17.73 -8.02
N ILE A 655 7.20 -18.96 -7.51
CA ILE A 655 8.03 -19.34 -6.38
C ILE A 655 8.95 -20.49 -6.75
N GLU A 656 10.26 -20.33 -6.54
CA GLU A 656 11.22 -21.39 -6.70
C GLU A 656 11.43 -22.10 -5.36
N ALA A 657 10.77 -23.24 -5.18
CA ALA A 657 10.90 -24.10 -3.99
C ALA A 657 10.31 -25.49 -4.29
N PRO A 658 10.57 -26.52 -3.46
CA PRO A 658 9.94 -27.81 -3.54
C PRO A 658 8.40 -27.68 -3.45
N LEU A 659 7.73 -28.38 -4.33
CA LEU A 659 6.27 -28.30 -4.52
C LEU A 659 5.51 -28.74 -3.26
N GLU A 660 6.00 -29.81 -2.62
CA GLU A 660 5.40 -30.36 -1.41
C GLU A 660 5.39 -29.35 -0.25
N GLU A 661 6.45 -28.58 -0.13
CA GLU A 661 6.59 -27.59 0.94
C GLU A 661 5.67 -26.39 0.72
N ILE A 662 5.54 -25.93 -0.54
CA ILE A 662 4.57 -24.86 -0.89
C ILE A 662 3.16 -25.35 -0.57
N GLU A 663 2.76 -26.56 -0.98
CA GLU A 663 1.45 -27.13 -0.68
C GLU A 663 1.22 -27.27 0.83
N ARG A 664 2.22 -27.74 1.56
CA ARG A 664 2.15 -27.87 3.02
C ARG A 664 1.82 -26.50 3.68
N ILE A 665 2.53 -25.46 3.27
CA ILE A 665 2.35 -24.12 3.83
C ILE A 665 0.99 -23.54 3.44
N VAL A 666 0.56 -23.68 2.18
CA VAL A 666 -0.74 -23.20 1.70
C VAL A 666 -1.87 -23.89 2.49
N ASN A 667 -1.80 -25.22 2.66
CA ASN A 667 -2.83 -25.97 3.37
C ASN A 667 -2.89 -25.67 4.87
N GLN A 668 -1.77 -25.29 5.48
CA GLN A 668 -1.71 -24.89 6.90
C GLN A 668 -2.21 -23.46 7.16
N ASN A 669 -2.35 -22.63 6.11
CA ASN A 669 -2.75 -21.23 6.25
C ASN A 669 -4.05 -20.95 5.50
N GLU A 670 -5.15 -20.91 6.26
CA GLU A 670 -6.51 -20.70 5.73
C GLU A 670 -6.60 -19.44 4.84
N ALA A 671 -6.06 -18.30 5.29
CA ALA A 671 -6.10 -17.05 4.53
C ALA A 671 -5.36 -17.15 3.20
N VAL A 672 -4.18 -17.80 3.17
CA VAL A 672 -3.43 -18.03 1.94
C VAL A 672 -4.17 -19.00 1.03
N ARG A 673 -4.71 -20.09 1.59
CA ARG A 673 -5.50 -21.06 0.85
C ARG A 673 -6.72 -20.41 0.18
N GLN A 674 -7.46 -19.57 0.90
CA GLN A 674 -8.61 -18.85 0.34
C GLN A 674 -8.22 -17.92 -0.82
N LEU A 675 -7.06 -17.25 -0.75
CA LEU A 675 -6.57 -16.43 -1.85
C LEU A 675 -6.25 -17.25 -3.10
N VAL A 676 -5.64 -18.42 -2.92
CA VAL A 676 -5.22 -19.28 -4.03
C VAL A 676 -6.42 -20.07 -4.60
N ASP A 677 -7.20 -20.74 -3.76
CA ASP A 677 -8.34 -21.56 -4.17
C ASP A 677 -9.50 -20.70 -4.71
N GLY A 678 -9.67 -19.47 -4.16
CA GLY A 678 -10.61 -18.48 -4.67
C GLY A 678 -10.18 -17.79 -5.96
N GLU A 679 -9.02 -18.14 -6.50
CA GLU A 679 -8.42 -17.52 -7.69
C GLU A 679 -8.28 -15.98 -7.56
N TRP A 680 -8.02 -15.47 -6.35
CA TRP A 680 -7.67 -14.06 -6.15
C TRP A 680 -6.26 -13.74 -6.63
N LEU A 681 -5.40 -14.76 -6.66
CA LEU A 681 -4.08 -14.78 -7.30
C LEU A 681 -3.83 -16.14 -7.95
N HIS A 682 -2.82 -16.24 -8.81
CA HIS A 682 -2.37 -17.48 -9.44
C HIS A 682 -1.02 -17.89 -8.87
N LEU A 683 -0.93 -19.12 -8.35
CA LEU A 683 0.31 -19.66 -7.82
C LEU A 683 0.99 -20.55 -8.86
N LEU A 684 2.25 -20.22 -9.19
CA LEU A 684 3.11 -20.93 -10.12
C LEU A 684 4.40 -21.33 -9.38
N VAL A 685 4.75 -22.59 -9.50
CA VAL A 685 5.95 -23.14 -8.85
C VAL A 685 7.02 -23.40 -9.92
N ILE A 686 8.22 -22.90 -9.66
CA ILE A 686 9.42 -23.22 -10.41
C ILE A 686 10.06 -24.39 -9.69
N ASP A 687 9.98 -25.58 -10.29
CA ASP A 687 10.54 -26.79 -9.67
C ASP A 687 12.06 -26.88 -9.83
N GLU A 688 12.68 -27.89 -9.22
CA GLU A 688 14.12 -28.15 -9.26
C GLU A 688 14.67 -28.28 -10.68
N SER A 689 13.85 -28.80 -11.61
CA SER A 689 14.20 -28.89 -13.02
C SER A 689 14.14 -27.54 -13.74
N GLY A 690 13.53 -26.51 -13.11
CA GLY A 690 13.24 -25.20 -13.69
C GLY A 690 11.98 -25.19 -14.57
N ALA A 691 11.20 -26.27 -14.56
CA ALA A 691 9.88 -26.27 -15.16
C ALA A 691 8.90 -25.47 -14.31
N ILE A 692 7.99 -24.75 -14.97
CA ILE A 692 7.00 -23.90 -14.30
C ILE A 692 5.66 -24.62 -14.32
N LYS A 693 5.12 -24.86 -13.14
CA LYS A 693 3.85 -25.54 -12.93
C LYS A 693 2.87 -24.61 -12.26
N ARG A 694 1.67 -24.46 -12.83
CA ARG A 694 0.59 -23.68 -12.21
C ARG A 694 -0.28 -24.55 -11.35
N ARG A 695 -0.55 -24.12 -10.12
CA ARG A 695 -1.50 -24.74 -9.23
C ARG A 695 -2.95 -24.55 -9.73
N GLN A 696 -3.70 -25.63 -9.71
CA GLN A 696 -5.14 -25.68 -9.92
C GLN A 696 -5.78 -26.39 -8.71
N PRO A 697 -7.09 -26.27 -8.44
CA PRO A 697 -7.70 -26.78 -7.21
C PRO A 697 -7.44 -28.25 -6.86
N GLN A 698 -7.01 -29.07 -7.80
CA GLN A 698 -6.71 -30.49 -7.57
C GLN A 698 -5.46 -31.01 -8.31
N ALA A 699 -4.70 -30.16 -8.99
CA ALA A 699 -3.55 -30.58 -9.78
C ALA A 699 -2.61 -29.43 -10.14
N PHE A 700 -1.38 -29.78 -10.55
CA PHE A 700 -0.45 -28.84 -11.17
C PHE A 700 -0.38 -29.07 -12.68
N LYS A 701 -0.45 -27.99 -13.47
CA LYS A 701 -0.26 -28.05 -14.92
C LYS A 701 0.99 -27.30 -15.33
N THR A 702 1.82 -27.94 -16.16
CA THR A 702 3.01 -27.31 -16.73
C THR A 702 2.62 -26.13 -17.62
N VAL A 703 3.32 -24.99 -17.44
CA VAL A 703 3.17 -23.80 -18.26
C VAL A 703 4.27 -23.80 -19.30
N GLN A 704 3.91 -23.89 -20.58
CA GLN A 704 4.86 -23.76 -21.68
C GLN A 704 5.17 -22.28 -21.91
N GLY A 705 6.48 -21.93 -21.94
CA GLY A 705 6.91 -20.57 -22.24
C GLY A 705 6.69 -20.23 -23.71
N LEU A 706 6.20 -19.02 -23.99
CA LEU A 706 6.14 -18.48 -25.35
C LEU A 706 7.53 -17.98 -25.75
N SER A 707 8.03 -18.46 -26.90
CA SER A 707 9.18 -17.85 -27.55
C SER A 707 8.73 -16.50 -28.15
N GLN A 708 9.21 -15.38 -27.61
CA GLN A 708 9.09 -14.12 -28.36
C GLN A 708 9.97 -14.27 -29.61
N SER A 709 9.39 -14.22 -30.81
CA SER A 709 10.16 -13.90 -32.02
C SER A 709 10.81 -12.53 -31.81
N PRO A 710 12.07 -12.32 -32.21
CA PRO A 710 12.64 -10.99 -32.16
C PRO A 710 11.71 -10.06 -32.96
N ALA A 711 11.25 -8.99 -32.33
CA ALA A 711 10.50 -7.96 -33.02
C ALA A 711 11.42 -7.38 -34.12
N THR A 712 11.03 -7.62 -35.36
CA THR A 712 11.62 -6.97 -36.53
C THR A 712 11.37 -5.48 -36.53
#